data_e34235f8310b7e692c0ddad28d91ef43
#
_entry.id   e34235f8310b7e692c0ddad28d91ef43
#
_cell.length_a   1.000
_cell.length_b   1.000
_cell.length_c   1.000
_cell.angle_alpha   90.00
_cell.angle_beta   90.00
_cell.angle_gamma   90.00
#
_symmetry.space_group_name_H-M   'P 1'
#
loop_
_entity.id
_entity.type
_entity.pdbx_description
1 polymer ?
#
loop_
_entity_poly.entity_id
_entity_poly.type
_entity_poly.pdbx_seq_one_letter_code
_entity_poly.pdbx_strand_id
1 'polypeptide(L)'
;MSGHKKKTVHIPKPCRDYAKKFEDQTLIHEVNDRIEQKLSQILTEQKLYYREGQNFYSLDGSYFTRIRPENERILAGKLLQETYYLERKEARSRADYRKLSKDLLSCAEKTLRSRLASGQTCKELPVVGGLTVEQVSRLCAMVIARGIYEDYAARLHTDQVLLWLSQNRGCKEILYIQTKAAMLNEIPKDYTLLYPLAREMKRHFILHVGDTNTGKTYDAVQELMHAQSGVYLAPLRLLALEIQEKMLDAGVNCSMITGEEEDIREGATHMASTVEMLSLERSYDVCVIDEAQMIEDEYRGWAWTSAIMGVRAKRIHVCMSENARKIVTLLIENCHDTYEVQEHVRETELVFQSNKFHFPEDVRSHDALVVFSRREVLRTAAELEHLGYRPSAIYGALPYSVRKEEMRKFLDGETDIVVSTDAIGMGINLPIRRIVFLQSTKYDGKHTRYLKGPEVKQIAGRAGRKGMYDEGYVISAMDIGLMRHALYEPYEDIRRAGIQIPQKLFDLDMKLSEIILRWSQIEDTGIYRKAETEHTYQMCLWMEKHCPFEKATMWRLLSIPYDESSQKQEKLWKQLCELLYMGRPIYEGYEENLSDKTDLNSLEEDYRILDLYYSFTRAVGYDCQEFKRVIVETKEVVAEEIAAQLKDNKRSNASLCRSCGTSLPWGYPYRLCNDCFARAHHSIGRSKPYHSRRRS
;
A
#
# COMPACT_ATOMS: atom_id res chain seq x y z
N MET A 1 -5.85 16.62 -38.35
CA MET A 1 -7.25 17.11 -38.21
C MET A 1 -8.19 15.94 -38.44
N SER A 2 -8.50 15.18 -37.37
CA SER A 2 -9.47 14.07 -37.42
C SER A 2 -10.83 14.60 -36.98
N GLY A 3 -11.73 14.77 -37.97
CA GLY A 3 -13.08 15.23 -37.73
C GLY A 3 -13.86 14.20 -36.92
N HIS A 4 -14.14 14.51 -35.67
CA HIS A 4 -15.13 13.78 -34.89
C HIS A 4 -16.51 13.99 -35.54
N LYS A 5 -16.95 13.02 -36.33
CA LYS A 5 -18.35 12.94 -36.77
C LYS A 5 -19.22 12.91 -35.51
N LYS A 6 -19.91 14.00 -35.19
CA LYS A 6 -20.96 14.05 -34.17
C LYS A 6 -22.00 13.00 -34.54
N LYS A 7 -22.05 11.92 -33.74
CA LYS A 7 -23.08 10.89 -33.89
C LYS A 7 -24.44 11.53 -33.69
N THR A 8 -25.27 11.45 -34.71
CA THR A 8 -26.68 11.92 -34.66
C THR A 8 -27.46 11.01 -33.70
N VAL A 9 -28.10 11.61 -32.72
CA VAL A 9 -28.94 10.89 -31.80
C VAL A 9 -30.26 10.58 -32.44
N HIS A 10 -30.62 9.31 -32.47
CA HIS A 10 -31.87 8.82 -33.01
C HIS A 10 -32.85 8.53 -31.87
N ILE A 11 -34.08 9.01 -31.99
CA ILE A 11 -35.15 8.75 -31.01
C ILE A 11 -36.05 7.65 -31.56
N PRO A 12 -36.25 6.53 -30.84
CA PRO A 12 -37.06 5.44 -31.28
C PRO A 12 -38.53 5.82 -31.46
N LYS A 13 -39.27 5.09 -32.31
CA LYS A 13 -40.71 5.27 -32.57
C LYS A 13 -41.55 5.30 -31.29
N PRO A 14 -41.30 4.43 -30.29
CA PRO A 14 -42.06 4.45 -29.03
C PRO A 14 -41.98 5.80 -28.31
N CYS A 15 -40.84 6.49 -28.38
CA CYS A 15 -40.71 7.80 -27.80
C CYS A 15 -41.53 8.89 -28.51
N ARG A 16 -41.81 8.70 -29.79
CA ARG A 16 -42.73 9.56 -30.54
C ARG A 16 -44.16 9.47 -30.01
N ASP A 17 -44.59 8.28 -29.83
CA ASP A 17 -45.96 8.01 -29.36
C ASP A 17 -46.13 8.50 -27.92
N TYR A 18 -45.10 8.32 -27.09
CA TYR A 18 -45.06 8.88 -25.75
C TYR A 18 -45.04 10.41 -25.73
N ALA A 19 -44.25 11.04 -26.60
CA ALA A 19 -44.20 12.52 -26.71
C ALA A 19 -45.56 13.10 -27.12
N LYS A 20 -46.26 12.42 -28.05
CA LYS A 20 -47.63 12.82 -28.44
C LYS A 20 -48.63 12.73 -27.30
N LYS A 21 -48.57 11.66 -26.51
CA LYS A 21 -49.40 11.52 -25.33
C LYS A 21 -49.09 12.54 -24.24
N PHE A 22 -47.86 13.05 -24.18
CA PHE A 22 -47.46 14.04 -23.22
C PHE A 22 -48.07 15.45 -23.46
N GLU A 23 -48.72 15.65 -24.59
CA GLU A 23 -49.54 16.84 -24.90
C GLU A 23 -50.93 16.72 -24.23
N ASP A 24 -51.37 15.54 -23.80
CA ASP A 24 -52.62 15.33 -23.08
C ASP A 24 -52.46 15.79 -21.60
N GLN A 25 -53.36 16.66 -21.16
CA GLN A 25 -53.40 17.22 -19.80
C GLN A 25 -53.60 16.14 -18.73
N THR A 26 -54.36 15.10 -19.01
CA THR A 26 -54.59 13.99 -18.13
C THR A 26 -53.31 13.21 -17.85
N LEU A 27 -52.55 12.94 -18.90
CA LEU A 27 -51.29 12.24 -18.81
C LEU A 27 -50.22 13.08 -18.07
N ILE A 28 -50.20 14.39 -18.27
CA ILE A 28 -49.32 15.31 -17.56
C ILE A 28 -49.62 15.25 -16.06
N HIS A 29 -50.85 15.18 -15.70
CA HIS A 29 -51.27 15.09 -14.27
C HIS A 29 -50.81 13.75 -13.67
N GLU A 30 -51.06 12.65 -14.33
CA GLU A 30 -50.63 11.32 -13.92
C GLU A 30 -49.11 11.20 -13.77
N VAL A 31 -48.32 11.75 -14.70
CA VAL A 31 -46.86 11.79 -14.60
C VAL A 31 -46.40 12.63 -13.42
N ASN A 32 -47.00 13.77 -13.18
CA ASN A 32 -46.69 14.60 -12.02
C ASN A 32 -46.92 13.86 -10.70
N ASP A 33 -48.10 13.20 -10.56
CA ASP A 33 -48.42 12.44 -9.35
C ASP A 33 -47.41 11.31 -9.12
N ARG A 34 -46.98 10.62 -10.18
CA ARG A 34 -45.95 9.57 -10.09
C ARG A 34 -44.59 10.12 -9.71
N ILE A 35 -44.20 11.29 -10.24
CA ILE A 35 -42.97 11.96 -9.84
C ILE A 35 -43.04 12.31 -8.34
N GLU A 36 -44.17 12.80 -7.87
CA GLU A 36 -44.37 13.13 -6.44
C GLU A 36 -44.27 11.89 -5.55
N GLN A 37 -44.94 10.80 -5.94
CA GLN A 37 -44.88 9.54 -5.19
C GLN A 37 -43.44 8.98 -5.13
N LYS A 38 -42.72 8.94 -6.25
CA LYS A 38 -41.33 8.50 -6.29
C LYS A 38 -40.41 9.38 -5.45
N LEU A 39 -40.57 10.70 -5.55
CA LEU A 39 -39.83 11.64 -4.70
C LEU A 39 -40.07 11.38 -3.21
N SER A 40 -41.35 11.26 -2.81
CA SER A 40 -41.71 10.98 -1.44
C SER A 40 -41.10 9.69 -0.93
N GLN A 41 -41.20 8.62 -1.71
CA GLN A 41 -40.66 7.33 -1.35
C GLN A 41 -39.14 7.43 -1.12
N ILE A 42 -38.41 8.03 -2.06
CA ILE A 42 -36.94 8.15 -1.96
C ILE A 42 -36.53 9.02 -0.77
N LEU A 43 -37.20 10.14 -0.55
CA LEU A 43 -36.92 11.03 0.55
C LEU A 43 -37.18 10.38 1.91
N THR A 44 -38.22 9.55 1.99
CA THR A 44 -38.55 8.83 3.21
C THR A 44 -37.65 7.65 3.47
N GLU A 45 -37.36 6.83 2.44
CA GLU A 45 -36.52 5.61 2.55
C GLU A 45 -35.05 5.95 2.76
N GLN A 46 -34.55 7.00 2.12
CA GLN A 46 -33.12 7.32 2.12
C GLN A 46 -32.70 8.17 3.35
N LYS A 47 -33.63 8.81 4.07
CA LYS A 47 -33.32 9.71 5.20
C LYS A 47 -32.13 10.63 4.93
N LEU A 48 -32.10 11.24 3.77
CA LEU A 48 -30.97 12.06 3.33
C LEU A 48 -30.98 13.41 4.03
N TYR A 49 -29.80 13.83 4.45
CA TYR A 49 -29.55 15.12 5.09
C TYR A 49 -28.46 15.87 4.35
N TYR A 50 -28.53 17.19 4.30
CA TYR A 50 -27.47 17.98 3.74
C TYR A 50 -27.22 19.25 4.54
N ARG A 51 -26.04 19.83 4.39
CA ARG A 51 -25.63 21.06 5.06
C ARG A 51 -25.35 22.14 4.03
N GLU A 52 -25.90 23.33 4.25
CA GLU A 52 -25.59 24.54 3.52
C GLU A 52 -25.16 25.63 4.50
N GLY A 53 -23.92 26.01 4.52
CA GLY A 53 -23.36 26.92 5.52
C GLY A 53 -23.49 26.35 6.94
N GLN A 54 -24.25 27.03 7.80
CA GLN A 54 -24.56 26.58 9.16
C GLN A 54 -25.92 25.84 9.26
N ASN A 55 -26.68 25.82 8.18
CA ASN A 55 -28.04 25.22 8.20
C ASN A 55 -27.97 23.77 7.70
N PHE A 56 -28.83 22.94 8.30
CA PHE A 56 -28.99 21.53 7.98
C PHE A 56 -30.41 21.28 7.52
N TYR A 57 -30.57 20.48 6.47
CA TYR A 57 -31.83 20.21 5.84
C TYR A 57 -32.12 18.73 5.78
N SER A 58 -33.32 18.30 6.14
CA SER A 58 -33.81 16.95 6.00
C SER A 58 -34.43 16.74 4.62
N LEU A 59 -34.17 15.59 4.04
CA LEU A 59 -34.71 15.15 2.75
C LEU A 59 -35.76 14.03 2.93
N ASP A 60 -36.37 13.92 4.12
CA ASP A 60 -37.26 12.85 4.54
C ASP A 60 -38.73 13.04 4.11
N GLY A 61 -38.92 13.52 2.93
CA GLY A 61 -40.25 13.64 2.33
C GLY A 61 -40.90 15.00 2.39
N SER A 62 -40.32 15.96 3.13
CA SER A 62 -40.97 17.24 3.24
C SER A 62 -40.45 18.27 2.28
N TYR A 63 -39.20 18.41 2.14
CA TYR A 63 -38.55 19.36 1.26
C TYR A 63 -37.13 19.23 0.97
N PHE A 64 -36.84 19.76 -0.25
CA PHE A 64 -35.54 20.34 -0.64
C PHE A 64 -35.65 21.85 -0.66
N THR A 65 -34.90 22.56 0.14
CA THR A 65 -34.93 24.00 0.10
C THR A 65 -34.16 24.60 -1.05
N ARG A 66 -33.23 23.85 -1.64
CA ARG A 66 -32.40 24.36 -2.77
C ARG A 66 -31.94 23.27 -3.72
N ILE A 67 -32.82 22.56 -4.33
CA ILE A 67 -32.49 21.78 -5.52
C ILE A 67 -32.29 22.74 -6.68
N ARG A 68 -31.24 22.54 -7.48
CA ARG A 68 -31.03 23.28 -8.73
C ARG A 68 -31.71 22.55 -9.88
N PRO A 69 -32.89 22.99 -10.35
CA PRO A 69 -33.65 22.31 -11.41
C PRO A 69 -32.86 22.11 -12.70
N GLU A 70 -31.86 22.97 -12.93
CA GLU A 70 -30.99 22.89 -14.12
C GLU A 70 -30.14 21.64 -14.16
N ASN A 71 -29.59 21.21 -13.03
CA ASN A 71 -28.80 20.00 -12.94
C ASN A 71 -29.65 18.74 -13.18
N GLU A 72 -30.85 18.73 -12.65
CA GLU A 72 -31.84 17.69 -12.86
C GLU A 72 -32.23 17.56 -14.33
N ARG A 73 -32.48 18.70 -14.98
CA ARG A 73 -32.79 18.76 -16.42
C ARG A 73 -31.68 18.17 -17.28
N ILE A 74 -30.43 18.54 -16.98
CA ILE A 74 -29.27 18.06 -17.73
C ILE A 74 -29.12 16.54 -17.59
N LEU A 75 -29.27 16.03 -16.37
CA LEU A 75 -29.15 14.58 -16.10
C LEU A 75 -30.28 13.79 -16.70
N ALA A 76 -31.53 14.22 -16.52
CA ALA A 76 -32.69 13.58 -17.12
C ALA A 76 -32.59 13.58 -18.65
N GLY A 77 -32.18 14.72 -19.25
CA GLY A 77 -31.97 14.81 -20.69
C GLY A 77 -30.91 13.87 -21.21
N LYS A 78 -29.77 13.73 -20.49
CA LYS A 78 -28.71 12.78 -20.85
C LYS A 78 -29.18 11.33 -20.74
N LEU A 79 -29.85 10.98 -19.67
CA LEU A 79 -30.36 9.63 -19.44
C LEU A 79 -31.33 9.21 -20.55
N LEU A 80 -32.29 10.07 -20.87
CA LEU A 80 -33.22 9.83 -21.96
C LEU A 80 -32.50 9.71 -23.32
N GLN A 81 -31.52 10.58 -23.57
CA GLN A 81 -30.75 10.56 -24.79
C GLN A 81 -29.96 9.28 -24.99
N GLU A 82 -29.26 8.81 -23.96
CA GLU A 82 -28.46 7.59 -24.01
C GLU A 82 -29.36 6.36 -24.19
N THR A 83 -30.50 6.33 -23.53
CA THR A 83 -31.44 5.24 -23.61
C THR A 83 -32.03 5.09 -25.02
N TYR A 84 -32.47 6.21 -25.60
CA TYR A 84 -33.04 6.21 -26.95
C TYR A 84 -32.01 5.88 -28.03
N TYR A 85 -30.75 6.17 -27.78
CA TYR A 85 -29.65 5.79 -28.64
C TYR A 85 -29.42 4.27 -28.69
N LEU A 86 -29.63 3.58 -27.57
CA LEU A 86 -29.44 2.13 -27.50
C LEU A 86 -30.55 1.34 -28.23
N GLU A 87 -31.78 1.83 -28.20
CA GLU A 87 -32.88 1.12 -28.81
C GLU A 87 -32.88 1.12 -30.34
N ARG A 88 -32.28 2.11 -31.00
CA ARG A 88 -32.05 2.22 -32.47
C ARG A 88 -33.19 1.84 -33.42
N LYS A 89 -34.39 1.64 -32.96
CA LYS A 89 -35.45 1.00 -33.80
C LYS A 89 -36.11 1.92 -34.80
N GLU A 90 -36.31 3.16 -34.49
CA GLU A 90 -36.76 4.18 -35.45
C GLU A 90 -36.28 5.59 -35.01
N ALA A 91 -35.57 6.24 -35.89
CA ALA A 91 -35.03 7.55 -35.58
C ALA A 91 -36.13 8.61 -35.65
N ARG A 92 -36.17 9.43 -34.61
CA ARG A 92 -36.90 10.69 -34.67
C ARG A 92 -35.98 11.83 -35.02
N SER A 93 -36.61 12.91 -35.49
CA SER A 93 -35.87 14.13 -35.70
C SER A 93 -35.30 14.66 -34.37
N ARG A 94 -34.18 15.40 -34.47
CA ARG A 94 -33.56 16.05 -33.31
C ARG A 94 -34.51 17.07 -32.62
N ALA A 95 -35.46 17.60 -33.38
CA ALA A 95 -36.49 18.52 -32.89
C ALA A 95 -37.50 17.79 -31.98
N ASP A 96 -37.96 16.59 -32.37
CA ASP A 96 -38.89 15.77 -31.58
C ASP A 96 -38.27 15.34 -30.27
N TYR A 97 -36.99 14.95 -30.30
CA TYR A 97 -36.26 14.59 -29.08
C TYR A 97 -36.17 15.79 -28.13
N ARG A 98 -35.84 16.98 -28.64
CA ARG A 98 -35.77 18.19 -27.81
C ARG A 98 -37.12 18.54 -27.21
N LYS A 99 -38.21 18.36 -27.96
CA LYS A 99 -39.57 18.59 -27.47
C LYS A 99 -39.91 17.65 -26.33
N LEU A 100 -39.73 16.32 -26.54
CA LEU A 100 -39.98 15.30 -25.53
C LEU A 100 -39.16 15.55 -24.27
N SER A 101 -37.88 15.77 -24.38
CA SER A 101 -36.98 16.05 -23.28
C SER A 101 -37.42 17.31 -22.50
N LYS A 102 -37.84 18.37 -23.22
CA LYS A 102 -38.31 19.61 -22.62
C LYS A 102 -39.62 19.40 -21.84
N ASP A 103 -40.53 18.62 -22.38
CA ASP A 103 -41.83 18.36 -21.76
C ASP A 103 -41.69 17.52 -20.48
N LEU A 104 -40.88 16.44 -20.53
CA LEU A 104 -40.58 15.61 -19.37
C LEU A 104 -39.88 16.41 -18.26
N LEU A 105 -38.88 17.21 -18.64
CA LEU A 105 -38.14 18.02 -17.67
C LEU A 105 -38.98 19.13 -17.10
N SER A 106 -39.87 19.76 -17.88
CA SER A 106 -40.80 20.78 -17.40
C SER A 106 -41.77 20.20 -16.37
N CYS A 107 -42.22 18.96 -16.57
CA CYS A 107 -43.08 18.24 -15.62
C CYS A 107 -42.37 17.98 -14.29
N ALA A 108 -41.13 17.43 -14.37
CA ALA A 108 -40.31 17.21 -13.19
C ALA A 108 -40.00 18.50 -12.43
N GLU A 109 -39.69 19.58 -13.16
CA GLU A 109 -39.42 20.90 -12.58
C GLU A 109 -40.63 21.51 -11.82
N LYS A 110 -41.83 21.40 -12.40
CA LYS A 110 -43.05 21.88 -11.76
C LYS A 110 -43.30 21.15 -10.47
N THR A 111 -43.15 19.84 -10.47
CA THR A 111 -43.36 19.00 -9.27
C THR A 111 -42.40 19.35 -8.16
N LEU A 112 -41.13 19.51 -8.50
CA LEU A 112 -40.10 19.94 -7.55
C LEU A 112 -40.35 21.32 -6.99
N ARG A 113 -40.69 22.30 -7.84
CA ARG A 113 -41.04 23.67 -7.41
C ARG A 113 -42.26 23.68 -6.52
N SER A 114 -43.28 22.90 -6.82
CA SER A 114 -44.48 22.79 -5.97
C SER A 114 -44.14 22.29 -4.57
N ARG A 115 -43.26 21.29 -4.50
CA ARG A 115 -42.78 20.78 -3.21
C ARG A 115 -41.91 21.78 -2.46
N LEU A 116 -41.03 22.49 -3.14
CA LEU A 116 -40.17 23.52 -2.58
C LEU A 116 -41.00 24.73 -2.05
N ALA A 117 -42.09 25.06 -2.74
CA ALA A 117 -42.95 26.19 -2.41
C ALA A 117 -43.95 25.87 -1.28
N SER A 118 -44.19 24.62 -0.95
CA SER A 118 -45.19 24.23 0.03
C SER A 118 -44.85 24.55 1.51
N GLY A 119 -43.85 25.37 1.71
CA GLY A 119 -43.67 26.16 2.92
C GLY A 119 -43.29 25.40 4.18
N GLN A 120 -42.28 24.52 4.13
CA GLN A 120 -41.96 23.77 5.31
C GLN A 120 -40.76 24.29 6.04
N THR A 121 -40.85 24.21 7.32
CA THR A 121 -39.76 24.53 8.22
C THR A 121 -38.68 23.46 8.13
N CYS A 122 -37.52 23.89 7.71
CA CYS A 122 -36.34 23.06 7.84
C CYS A 122 -36.06 22.80 9.30
N LYS A 123 -35.85 21.53 9.66
CA LYS A 123 -35.37 21.19 10.99
C LYS A 123 -33.87 21.02 10.91
N GLU A 124 -33.14 21.61 11.83
CA GLU A 124 -31.73 21.28 12.03
C GLU A 124 -31.64 19.82 12.46
N LEU A 125 -30.85 19.06 11.69
CA LEU A 125 -30.65 17.66 11.93
C LEU A 125 -29.13 17.35 11.93
N PRO A 126 -28.69 16.36 12.71
CA PRO A 126 -27.31 15.96 12.67
C PRO A 126 -26.93 15.59 11.25
N VAL A 127 -25.76 16.06 10.80
CA VAL A 127 -25.26 15.81 9.44
C VAL A 127 -25.01 14.33 9.26
N VAL A 128 -25.75 13.73 8.38
CA VAL A 128 -25.53 12.36 7.94
C VAL A 128 -25.05 12.42 6.49
N GLY A 129 -23.79 12.05 6.25
CA GLY A 129 -23.24 11.86 4.93
C GLY A 129 -22.64 13.07 4.21
N GLY A 130 -22.71 14.26 4.75
CA GLY A 130 -22.01 15.44 4.19
C GLY A 130 -22.31 15.78 2.73
N LEU A 131 -23.49 15.41 2.21
CA LEU A 131 -23.87 15.68 0.83
C LEU A 131 -24.07 17.18 0.62
N THR A 132 -23.53 17.71 -0.47
CA THR A 132 -23.77 19.08 -0.90
C THR A 132 -25.15 19.21 -1.53
N VAL A 133 -25.67 20.44 -1.58
CA VAL A 133 -26.95 20.74 -2.28
C VAL A 133 -26.91 20.24 -3.72
N GLU A 134 -25.78 20.40 -4.39
CA GLU A 134 -25.60 19.94 -5.76
C GLU A 134 -25.68 18.40 -5.88
N GLN A 135 -25.07 17.67 -4.96
CA GLN A 135 -25.16 16.19 -4.94
C GLN A 135 -26.58 15.71 -4.70
N VAL A 136 -27.32 16.39 -3.82
CA VAL A 136 -28.73 16.09 -3.56
C VAL A 136 -29.59 16.40 -4.78
N SER A 137 -29.36 17.55 -5.42
CA SER A 137 -30.05 17.94 -6.66
C SER A 137 -29.83 16.92 -7.77
N ARG A 138 -28.59 16.45 -7.94
CA ARG A 138 -28.26 15.40 -8.92
C ARG A 138 -28.96 14.10 -8.60
N LEU A 139 -28.95 13.65 -7.34
CA LEU A 139 -29.63 12.44 -6.90
C LEU A 139 -31.12 12.50 -7.23
N CYS A 140 -31.78 13.58 -6.90
CA CYS A 140 -33.21 13.77 -7.17
C CYS A 140 -33.52 13.79 -8.67
N ALA A 141 -32.73 14.52 -9.47
CA ALA A 141 -32.90 14.58 -10.92
C ALA A 141 -32.79 13.19 -11.55
N MET A 142 -31.81 12.39 -11.10
CA MET A 142 -31.58 11.06 -11.64
C MET A 142 -32.68 10.10 -11.26
N VAL A 143 -33.21 10.19 -10.06
CA VAL A 143 -34.31 9.35 -9.60
C VAL A 143 -35.60 9.71 -10.34
N ILE A 144 -35.88 11.00 -10.52
CA ILE A 144 -37.03 11.45 -11.31
C ILE A 144 -36.92 10.98 -12.76
N ALA A 145 -35.76 11.19 -13.38
CA ALA A 145 -35.50 10.74 -14.75
C ALA A 145 -35.65 9.23 -14.88
N ARG A 146 -35.13 8.47 -13.94
CA ARG A 146 -35.25 7.01 -13.90
C ARG A 146 -36.72 6.58 -13.73
N GLY A 147 -37.45 7.19 -12.81
CA GLY A 147 -38.86 6.88 -12.58
C GLY A 147 -39.74 7.12 -13.80
N ILE A 148 -39.55 8.23 -14.50
CA ILE A 148 -40.24 8.54 -15.77
C ILE A 148 -39.85 7.51 -16.83
N TYR A 149 -38.57 7.14 -16.88
CA TYR A 149 -38.09 6.19 -17.88
C TYR A 149 -38.52 4.76 -17.61
N GLU A 150 -38.52 4.32 -16.35
CA GLU A 150 -39.04 2.99 -15.96
C GLU A 150 -40.54 2.85 -16.31
N ASP A 151 -41.33 3.90 -16.10
CA ASP A 151 -42.72 3.93 -16.53
C ASP A 151 -42.86 3.80 -18.05
N TYR A 152 -42.01 4.53 -18.77
CA TYR A 152 -41.94 4.42 -20.22
C TYR A 152 -41.48 3.04 -20.68
N ALA A 153 -40.47 2.46 -20.07
CA ALA A 153 -39.96 1.12 -20.36
C ALA A 153 -41.02 0.01 -20.09
N ALA A 154 -41.74 0.15 -18.97
CA ALA A 154 -42.83 -0.79 -18.65
C ALA A 154 -43.94 -0.79 -19.71
N ARG A 155 -44.26 0.38 -20.26
CA ARG A 155 -45.19 0.52 -21.37
C ARG A 155 -44.71 -0.07 -22.70
N LEU A 156 -43.39 -0.19 -22.86
CA LEU A 156 -42.76 -0.78 -24.04
C LEU A 156 -42.59 -2.29 -23.93
N HIS A 157 -42.80 -2.89 -22.78
CA HIS A 157 -42.54 -4.30 -22.49
C HIS A 157 -41.15 -4.78 -22.91
N THR A 158 -40.10 -3.95 -22.72
CA THR A 158 -38.74 -4.26 -23.11
C THR A 158 -37.86 -4.51 -21.89
N ASP A 159 -37.59 -5.77 -21.54
CA ASP A 159 -36.66 -6.17 -20.48
C ASP A 159 -35.25 -5.60 -20.68
N GLN A 160 -34.83 -5.42 -21.94
CA GLN A 160 -33.54 -4.86 -22.31
C GLN A 160 -33.36 -3.41 -21.83
N VAL A 161 -34.43 -2.64 -21.80
CA VAL A 161 -34.40 -1.23 -21.34
C VAL A 161 -34.24 -1.16 -19.85
N LEU A 162 -34.90 -2.01 -19.09
CA LEU A 162 -34.76 -2.09 -17.64
C LEU A 162 -33.36 -2.56 -17.25
N LEU A 163 -32.82 -3.56 -17.96
CA LEU A 163 -31.45 -4.01 -17.76
C LEU A 163 -30.43 -2.89 -18.03
N TRP A 164 -30.65 -2.16 -19.12
CA TRP A 164 -29.78 -1.02 -19.45
C TRP A 164 -29.86 0.09 -18.40
N LEU A 165 -31.05 0.43 -17.88
CA LEU A 165 -31.22 1.38 -16.78
C LEU A 165 -30.41 0.99 -15.54
N SER A 166 -30.42 -0.28 -15.17
CA SER A 166 -29.66 -0.76 -14.02
C SER A 166 -28.14 -0.64 -14.20
N GLN A 167 -27.67 -0.59 -15.44
CA GLN A 167 -26.26 -0.47 -15.82
C GLN A 167 -25.85 0.97 -16.18
N ASN A 168 -26.82 1.87 -16.27
CA ASN A 168 -26.58 3.22 -16.72
C ASN A 168 -25.75 4.05 -15.74
N ARG A 169 -25.01 5.03 -16.26
CA ARG A 169 -24.21 5.96 -15.48
C ARG A 169 -25.01 6.68 -14.40
N GLY A 170 -26.26 7.05 -14.70
CA GLY A 170 -27.16 7.71 -13.76
C GLY A 170 -27.42 6.87 -12.52
N CYS A 171 -27.79 5.59 -12.71
CA CYS A 171 -28.00 4.65 -11.60
C CYS A 171 -26.73 4.41 -10.80
N LYS A 172 -25.57 4.31 -11.48
CA LYS A 172 -24.27 4.19 -10.81
C LYS A 172 -23.94 5.42 -9.97
N GLU A 173 -24.31 6.60 -10.42
CA GLU A 173 -24.08 7.82 -9.68
C GLU A 173 -24.97 7.93 -8.42
N ILE A 174 -26.23 7.50 -8.50
CA ILE A 174 -27.12 7.39 -7.34
C ILE A 174 -26.51 6.41 -6.32
N LEU A 175 -26.16 5.22 -6.77
CA LEU A 175 -25.52 4.21 -5.92
C LEU A 175 -24.23 4.75 -5.29
N TYR A 176 -23.42 5.46 -6.07
CA TYR A 176 -22.20 6.11 -5.58
C TYR A 176 -22.49 7.07 -4.41
N ILE A 177 -23.48 7.94 -4.56
CA ILE A 177 -23.83 8.92 -3.52
C ILE A 177 -24.34 8.21 -2.26
N GLN A 178 -25.20 7.21 -2.42
CA GLN A 178 -25.75 6.43 -1.32
C GLN A 178 -24.68 5.65 -0.56
N THR A 179 -23.81 4.94 -1.28
CA THR A 179 -22.75 4.13 -0.69
C THR A 179 -21.69 5.02 -0.02
N LYS A 180 -21.35 6.15 -0.62
CA LYS A 180 -20.47 7.14 0.00
C LYS A 180 -21.07 7.69 1.30
N ALA A 181 -22.35 8.01 1.31
CA ALA A 181 -23.04 8.49 2.51
C ALA A 181 -23.06 7.42 3.62
N ALA A 182 -23.38 6.17 3.28
CA ALA A 182 -23.36 5.06 4.22
C ALA A 182 -21.95 4.87 4.83
N MET A 183 -20.90 4.89 4.01
CA MET A 183 -19.54 4.77 4.51
C MET A 183 -19.12 5.94 5.41
N LEU A 184 -19.45 7.19 5.04
CA LEU A 184 -19.11 8.36 5.83
C LEU A 184 -19.79 8.35 7.22
N ASN A 185 -20.93 7.67 7.34
CA ASN A 185 -21.61 7.50 8.64
C ASN A 185 -20.92 6.48 9.54
N GLU A 186 -20.29 5.46 8.96
CA GLU A 186 -19.60 4.40 9.69
C GLU A 186 -18.13 4.73 9.98
N ILE A 187 -17.53 5.67 9.25
CA ILE A 187 -16.17 6.14 9.54
C ILE A 187 -16.21 7.02 10.79
N PRO A 188 -15.51 6.64 11.85
CA PRO A 188 -15.49 7.45 13.06
C PRO A 188 -14.83 8.80 12.79
N LYS A 189 -15.39 9.87 13.32
CA LYS A 189 -14.76 11.21 13.30
C LYS A 189 -13.47 11.24 14.13
N ASP A 190 -13.43 10.43 15.15
CA ASP A 190 -12.29 10.18 16.02
C ASP A 190 -11.85 8.72 15.86
N TYR A 191 -10.70 8.53 15.21
CA TYR A 191 -10.12 7.21 14.96
C TYR A 191 -9.70 6.48 16.25
N THR A 192 -9.57 7.17 17.38
CA THR A 192 -9.27 6.52 18.66
C THR A 192 -10.38 5.57 19.10
N LEU A 193 -11.61 5.83 18.65
CA LEU A 193 -12.79 4.99 18.92
C LEU A 193 -12.74 3.62 18.22
N LEU A 194 -11.83 3.42 17.29
CA LEU A 194 -11.58 2.09 16.70
C LEU A 194 -10.92 1.11 17.68
N TYR A 195 -10.38 1.62 18.78
CA TYR A 195 -9.63 0.84 19.76
C TYR A 195 -10.25 0.90 21.18
N PRO A 196 -11.51 0.48 21.36
CA PRO A 196 -12.22 0.65 22.63
C PRO A 196 -11.52 -0.05 23.78
N LEU A 197 -10.99 -1.27 23.58
CA LEU A 197 -10.31 -2.03 24.61
C LEU A 197 -9.03 -1.32 25.14
N ALA A 198 -8.34 -0.60 24.29
CA ALA A 198 -7.18 0.19 24.70
C ALA A 198 -7.61 1.46 25.49
N ARG A 199 -8.80 2.02 25.17
CA ARG A 199 -9.36 3.19 25.90
C ARG A 199 -9.81 2.85 27.33
N GLU A 200 -10.06 1.59 27.63
CA GLU A 200 -10.39 1.12 28.98
C GLU A 200 -9.18 1.02 29.92
N MET A 201 -7.97 1.08 29.35
CA MET A 201 -6.71 0.95 30.10
C MET A 201 -6.09 2.33 30.40
N LYS A 202 -5.44 2.43 31.56
CA LYS A 202 -4.50 3.53 31.81
C LYS A 202 -3.15 3.15 31.20
N ARG A 203 -2.77 3.85 30.17
CA ARG A 203 -1.52 3.61 29.43
C ARG A 203 -0.55 4.75 29.70
N HIS A 204 0.73 4.41 29.79
CA HIS A 204 1.80 5.39 29.93
C HIS A 204 2.88 5.12 28.87
N PHE A 205 3.22 6.14 28.10
CA PHE A 205 4.18 6.06 27.02
C PHE A 205 5.54 6.60 27.45
N ILE A 206 6.61 5.93 27.02
CA ILE A 206 8.00 6.35 27.18
C ILE A 206 8.56 6.52 25.77
N LEU A 207 8.78 7.76 25.36
CA LEU A 207 9.21 8.09 24.02
C LEU A 207 10.74 8.17 23.98
N HIS A 208 11.39 7.17 23.39
CA HIS A 208 12.82 7.14 23.17
C HIS A 208 13.14 7.84 21.85
N VAL A 209 13.60 9.08 21.93
CA VAL A 209 13.85 9.92 20.75
C VAL A 209 15.35 10.09 20.51
N GLY A 210 15.79 9.86 19.29
CA GLY A 210 17.19 10.04 18.90
C GLY A 210 17.54 9.36 17.58
N ASP A 211 18.75 9.58 17.11
CA ASP A 211 19.26 9.00 15.86
C ASP A 211 19.54 7.49 15.95
N THR A 212 19.94 6.91 14.84
CA THR A 212 20.35 5.49 14.79
C THR A 212 21.59 5.27 15.65
N ASN A 213 21.65 4.12 16.35
CA ASN A 213 22.77 3.72 17.20
C ASN A 213 23.00 4.63 18.44
N THR A 214 21.91 5.07 19.08
CA THR A 214 21.92 5.86 20.33
C THR A 214 21.48 5.06 21.55
N GLY A 215 21.18 3.74 21.41
CA GLY A 215 20.78 2.88 22.52
C GLY A 215 19.27 2.85 22.83
N LYS A 216 18.43 3.60 22.09
CA LYS A 216 16.96 3.64 22.30
C LYS A 216 16.30 2.29 22.50
N THR A 217 16.49 1.39 21.55
CA THR A 217 15.88 0.06 21.56
C THR A 217 16.47 -0.82 22.66
N TYR A 218 17.74 -0.63 23.02
CA TYR A 218 18.40 -1.38 24.09
C TYR A 218 17.70 -1.14 25.43
N ASP A 219 17.52 0.11 25.83
CA ASP A 219 16.91 0.47 27.12
C ASP A 219 15.45 -0.02 27.19
N ALA A 220 14.68 0.16 26.10
CA ALA A 220 13.30 -0.32 26.00
C ALA A 220 13.20 -1.86 26.11
N VAL A 221 14.11 -2.60 25.47
CA VAL A 221 14.14 -4.06 25.51
C VAL A 221 14.59 -4.58 26.88
N GLN A 222 15.46 -3.88 27.60
CA GLN A 222 15.83 -4.24 28.97
C GLN A 222 14.61 -4.20 29.90
N GLU A 223 13.79 -3.16 29.84
CA GLU A 223 12.56 -3.10 30.64
C GLU A 223 11.56 -4.19 30.22
N LEU A 224 11.43 -4.44 28.91
CA LEU A 224 10.58 -5.50 28.38
C LEU A 224 10.98 -6.88 28.95
N MET A 225 12.27 -7.22 28.96
CA MET A 225 12.76 -8.51 29.47
C MET A 225 12.51 -8.72 30.98
N HIS A 226 12.44 -7.64 31.76
CA HIS A 226 12.19 -7.70 33.18
C HIS A 226 10.69 -7.70 33.55
N ALA A 227 9.80 -7.47 32.57
CA ALA A 227 8.36 -7.48 32.79
C ALA A 227 7.81 -8.89 33.00
N GLN A 228 6.62 -9.01 33.61
CA GLN A 228 5.94 -10.29 33.73
C GLN A 228 5.36 -10.77 32.39
N SER A 229 4.92 -9.83 31.57
CA SER A 229 4.45 -10.09 30.20
C SER A 229 4.81 -8.94 29.28
N GLY A 230 5.11 -9.25 28.03
CA GLY A 230 5.50 -8.18 27.12
C GLY A 230 5.40 -8.51 25.64
N VAL A 231 5.41 -7.44 24.82
CA VAL A 231 5.45 -7.55 23.36
C VAL A 231 6.45 -6.57 22.76
N TYR A 232 7.27 -7.08 21.85
CA TYR A 232 8.16 -6.28 21.02
C TYR A 232 7.60 -6.23 19.59
N LEU A 233 7.40 -5.04 19.06
CA LEU A 233 6.86 -4.79 17.74
C LEU A 233 7.96 -4.29 16.80
N ALA A 234 8.40 -5.16 15.92
CA ALA A 234 9.51 -4.94 15.01
C ALA A 234 9.05 -4.34 13.68
N PRO A 235 9.83 -3.46 13.06
CA PRO A 235 9.61 -3.00 11.70
C PRO A 235 9.88 -4.09 10.65
N LEU A 236 10.73 -5.07 10.97
CA LEU A 236 11.17 -6.14 10.09
C LEU A 236 11.20 -7.48 10.82
N ARG A 237 10.93 -8.57 10.07
CA ARG A 237 11.04 -9.95 10.53
C ARG A 237 12.38 -10.25 11.22
N LEU A 238 13.47 -9.81 10.61
CA LEU A 238 14.82 -10.00 11.14
C LEU A 238 14.97 -9.50 12.57
N LEU A 239 14.42 -8.31 12.87
CA LEU A 239 14.50 -7.74 14.22
C LEU A 239 13.62 -8.48 15.24
N ALA A 240 12.46 -8.99 14.80
CA ALA A 240 11.62 -9.82 15.68
C ALA A 240 12.36 -11.10 16.08
N LEU A 241 13.03 -11.75 15.14
CA LEU A 241 13.86 -12.95 15.40
C LEU A 241 15.06 -12.64 16.30
N GLU A 242 15.79 -11.56 16.04
CA GLU A 242 16.93 -11.13 16.87
C GLU A 242 16.50 -10.86 18.33
N ILE A 243 15.37 -10.23 18.54
CA ILE A 243 14.87 -9.95 19.88
C ILE A 243 14.35 -11.21 20.55
N GLN A 244 13.68 -12.10 19.83
CA GLN A 244 13.31 -13.41 20.38
C GLN A 244 14.53 -14.18 20.86
N GLU A 245 15.58 -14.29 20.03
CA GLU A 245 16.83 -14.98 20.41
C GLU A 245 17.46 -14.35 21.67
N LYS A 246 17.58 -13.01 21.71
CA LYS A 246 18.10 -12.31 22.91
C LYS A 246 17.29 -12.58 24.17
N MET A 247 15.95 -12.65 24.05
CA MET A 247 15.08 -12.98 25.19
C MET A 247 15.31 -14.41 25.66
N LEU A 248 15.40 -15.37 24.72
CA LEU A 248 15.65 -16.76 25.03
C LEU A 248 17.02 -16.96 25.67
N ASP A 249 18.07 -16.29 25.16
CA ASP A 249 19.42 -16.33 25.75
C ASP A 249 19.45 -15.72 27.15
N ALA A 250 18.57 -14.75 27.41
CA ALA A 250 18.38 -14.18 28.75
C ALA A 250 17.46 -15.02 29.68
N GLY A 251 16.97 -16.18 29.21
CA GLY A 251 16.07 -17.04 29.95
C GLY A 251 14.60 -16.61 29.97
N VAL A 252 14.22 -15.65 29.12
CA VAL A 252 12.82 -15.19 28.99
C VAL A 252 12.11 -16.03 27.92
N ASN A 253 11.05 -16.76 28.31
CA ASN A 253 10.27 -17.57 27.37
C ASN A 253 9.44 -16.63 26.43
N CYS A 254 9.86 -16.55 25.17
CA CYS A 254 9.34 -15.64 24.17
C CYS A 254 8.89 -16.41 22.92
N SER A 255 7.63 -16.24 22.54
CA SER A 255 7.12 -16.66 21.24
C SER A 255 7.43 -15.61 20.16
N MET A 256 7.37 -16.02 18.90
CA MET A 256 7.55 -15.10 17.77
C MET A 256 6.46 -15.29 16.73
N ILE A 257 5.96 -14.17 16.18
CA ILE A 257 5.01 -14.18 15.06
C ILE A 257 5.40 -13.08 14.06
N THR A 258 5.60 -13.47 12.81
CA THR A 258 5.80 -12.55 11.68
C THR A 258 4.82 -12.87 10.56
N GLY A 259 4.82 -12.10 9.47
CA GLY A 259 4.05 -12.42 8.26
C GLY A 259 4.34 -13.82 7.70
N GLU A 260 5.56 -14.30 7.83
CA GLU A 260 6.12 -15.43 7.09
C GLU A 260 6.60 -16.58 7.98
N GLU A 261 6.61 -16.40 9.31
CA GLU A 261 7.08 -17.39 10.28
C GLU A 261 6.38 -17.24 11.62
N GLU A 262 6.30 -18.34 12.35
CA GLU A 262 5.85 -18.36 13.75
C GLU A 262 6.67 -19.39 14.56
N ASP A 263 7.04 -19.01 15.78
CA ASP A 263 7.58 -19.90 16.80
C ASP A 263 6.76 -19.71 18.08
N ILE A 264 5.71 -20.52 18.22
CA ILE A 264 4.82 -20.46 19.38
C ILE A 264 5.32 -21.41 20.44
N ARG A 265 5.71 -20.86 21.59
CA ARG A 265 6.25 -21.60 22.73
C ARG A 265 5.23 -21.73 23.84
N GLU A 266 5.08 -22.93 24.37
CA GLU A 266 4.18 -23.19 25.50
C GLU A 266 4.61 -22.39 26.73
N GLY A 267 3.64 -21.73 27.37
CA GLY A 267 3.89 -20.91 28.55
C GLY A 267 4.64 -19.60 28.28
N ALA A 268 4.80 -19.19 27.04
CA ALA A 268 5.46 -17.92 26.72
C ALA A 268 4.67 -16.72 27.25
N THR A 269 5.34 -15.88 28.02
CA THR A 269 4.81 -14.64 28.57
C THR A 269 5.12 -13.45 27.67
N HIS A 270 6.14 -13.60 26.83
CA HIS A 270 6.60 -12.57 25.90
C HIS A 270 6.36 -12.97 24.45
N MET A 271 6.24 -11.93 23.61
CA MET A 271 6.04 -12.07 22.17
C MET A 271 6.96 -11.09 21.42
N ALA A 272 7.70 -11.57 20.45
CA ALA A 272 8.35 -10.75 19.46
C ALA A 272 7.56 -10.85 18.13
N SER A 273 7.13 -9.75 17.55
CA SER A 273 6.36 -9.81 16.31
C SER A 273 6.67 -8.64 15.38
N THR A 274 6.36 -8.78 14.10
CA THR A 274 6.26 -7.59 13.24
C THR A 274 5.04 -6.77 13.64
N VAL A 275 5.11 -5.47 13.45
CA VAL A 275 4.09 -4.52 13.94
C VAL A 275 2.69 -4.82 13.40
N GLU A 276 2.58 -5.33 12.18
CA GLU A 276 1.31 -5.72 11.54
C GLU A 276 0.64 -6.92 12.22
N MET A 277 1.43 -7.72 12.95
CA MET A 277 0.95 -8.93 13.59
C MET A 277 0.50 -8.71 15.03
N LEU A 278 0.46 -7.46 15.50
CA LEU A 278 -0.01 -7.12 16.83
C LEU A 278 -1.45 -7.59 17.06
N SER A 279 -1.68 -8.40 18.09
CA SER A 279 -3.03 -8.68 18.57
C SER A 279 -3.53 -7.55 19.47
N LEU A 280 -4.61 -6.91 19.06
CA LEU A 280 -5.28 -5.84 19.82
C LEU A 280 -6.15 -6.37 20.97
N GLU A 281 -6.36 -7.67 21.04
CA GLU A 281 -7.17 -8.31 22.09
C GLU A 281 -6.33 -8.70 23.31
N ARG A 282 -5.05 -9.04 23.10
CA ARG A 282 -4.15 -9.46 24.15
C ARG A 282 -3.61 -8.27 24.94
N SER A 283 -3.50 -8.42 26.27
CA SER A 283 -2.93 -7.37 27.14
C SER A 283 -1.53 -7.75 27.62
N TYR A 284 -0.70 -6.73 27.85
CA TYR A 284 0.69 -6.87 28.26
C TYR A 284 1.02 -5.88 29.39
N ASP A 285 2.06 -6.16 30.15
CA ASP A 285 2.60 -5.18 31.10
C ASP A 285 3.45 -4.14 30.36
N VAL A 286 4.31 -4.60 29.45
CA VAL A 286 5.20 -3.74 28.67
C VAL A 286 5.06 -4.02 27.17
N CYS A 287 5.05 -2.96 26.38
CA CYS A 287 5.13 -3.02 24.91
C CYS A 287 6.30 -2.16 24.42
N VAL A 288 7.03 -2.64 23.44
CA VAL A 288 8.03 -1.86 22.70
C VAL A 288 7.60 -1.74 21.26
N ILE A 289 7.42 -0.51 20.77
CA ILE A 289 7.15 -0.17 19.36
C ILE A 289 8.43 0.41 18.77
N ASP A 290 9.08 -0.33 17.89
CA ASP A 290 10.35 0.11 17.33
C ASP A 290 10.20 0.81 15.98
N GLU A 291 11.15 1.70 15.65
CA GLU A 291 11.24 2.47 14.39
C GLU A 291 9.92 3.20 14.04
N ALA A 292 9.32 3.90 15.02
CA ALA A 292 7.98 4.50 14.86
C ALA A 292 7.92 5.62 13.80
N GLN A 293 9.04 6.11 13.26
CA GLN A 293 9.03 6.98 12.08
C GLN A 293 8.50 6.29 10.82
N MET A 294 8.40 4.96 10.80
CA MET A 294 7.74 4.21 9.73
C MET A 294 6.23 4.49 9.65
N ILE A 295 5.66 5.22 10.59
CA ILE A 295 4.26 5.67 10.56
C ILE A 295 3.92 6.48 9.29
N GLU A 296 4.92 7.04 8.63
CA GLU A 296 4.79 7.77 7.35
C GLU A 296 4.78 6.84 6.13
N ASP A 297 5.10 5.56 6.26
CA ASP A 297 5.13 4.63 5.14
C ASP A 297 3.74 4.52 4.46
N GLU A 298 3.72 4.58 3.12
CA GLU A 298 2.48 4.61 2.34
C GLU A 298 1.69 3.31 2.40
N TYR A 299 2.35 2.19 2.60
CA TYR A 299 1.76 0.85 2.61
C TYR A 299 1.58 0.30 4.02
N ARG A 300 2.57 0.51 4.90
CA ARG A 300 2.66 -0.13 6.20
C ARG A 300 2.43 0.81 7.39
N GLY A 301 2.48 2.14 7.19
CA GLY A 301 2.43 3.12 8.29
C GLY A 301 1.20 3.00 9.18
N TRP A 302 0.10 2.46 8.66
CA TRP A 302 -1.11 2.15 9.42
C TRP A 302 -0.86 1.22 10.62
N ALA A 303 0.12 0.32 10.52
CA ALA A 303 0.41 -0.63 11.59
C ALA A 303 0.98 0.06 12.84
N TRP A 304 1.85 1.07 12.65
CA TRP A 304 2.36 1.89 13.76
C TRP A 304 1.27 2.74 14.38
N THR A 305 0.40 3.36 13.56
CA THR A 305 -0.78 4.09 14.07
C THR A 305 -1.66 3.16 14.88
N SER A 306 -1.95 1.97 14.38
CA SER A 306 -2.74 0.96 15.07
C SER A 306 -2.08 0.50 16.38
N ALA A 307 -0.77 0.28 16.37
CA ALA A 307 -0.02 -0.10 17.57
C ALA A 307 -0.04 1.01 18.64
N ILE A 308 0.24 2.26 18.27
CA ILE A 308 0.22 3.39 19.21
C ILE A 308 -1.17 3.59 19.79
N MET A 309 -2.21 3.59 18.96
CA MET A 309 -3.57 3.85 19.41
C MET A 309 -4.22 2.66 20.09
N GLY A 310 -3.86 1.41 19.70
CA GLY A 310 -4.63 0.22 20.02
C GLY A 310 -3.95 -0.83 20.90
N VAL A 311 -2.63 -0.80 21.10
CA VAL A 311 -1.96 -1.80 21.96
C VAL A 311 -2.48 -1.72 23.40
N ARG A 312 -2.74 -2.86 23.97
CA ARG A 312 -3.19 -3.00 25.36
C ARG A 312 -1.99 -3.31 26.28
N ALA A 313 -1.24 -2.26 26.62
CA ALA A 313 -0.11 -2.39 27.55
C ALA A 313 -0.12 -1.25 28.56
N LYS A 314 0.37 -1.52 29.80
CA LYS A 314 0.45 -0.52 30.86
C LYS A 314 1.54 0.51 30.59
N ARG A 315 2.69 0.03 30.13
CA ARG A 315 3.87 0.84 29.76
C ARG A 315 4.23 0.55 28.32
N ILE A 316 4.40 1.61 27.53
CA ILE A 316 4.62 1.50 26.09
C ILE A 316 5.84 2.33 25.73
N HIS A 317 6.92 1.65 25.37
CA HIS A 317 8.12 2.28 24.85
C HIS A 317 7.98 2.47 23.36
N VAL A 318 8.22 3.68 22.88
CA VAL A 318 8.20 4.01 21.45
C VAL A 318 9.57 4.53 21.04
N CYS A 319 10.30 3.74 20.25
CA CYS A 319 11.61 4.10 19.73
C CYS A 319 11.46 4.78 18.37
N MET A 320 11.98 6.01 18.24
CA MET A 320 11.81 6.79 17.02
C MET A 320 12.94 7.79 16.78
N SER A 321 13.02 8.29 15.55
CA SER A 321 13.81 9.48 15.21
C SER A 321 13.02 10.75 15.50
N GLU A 322 13.71 11.90 15.60
CA GLU A 322 13.13 13.19 16.00
C GLU A 322 11.95 13.62 15.13
N ASN A 323 11.97 13.32 13.81
CA ASN A 323 10.91 13.72 12.89
C ASN A 323 9.53 13.08 13.19
N ALA A 324 9.49 11.95 13.91
CA ALA A 324 8.24 11.31 14.29
C ALA A 324 7.66 11.84 15.62
N ARG A 325 8.44 12.57 16.40
CA ARG A 325 8.05 13.01 17.74
C ARG A 325 6.71 13.71 17.76
N LYS A 326 6.49 14.70 16.90
CA LYS A 326 5.27 15.51 16.88
C LYS A 326 4.02 14.68 16.57
N ILE A 327 4.09 13.83 15.54
CA ILE A 327 2.93 13.04 15.14
C ILE A 327 2.59 11.96 16.17
N VAL A 328 3.60 11.29 16.75
CA VAL A 328 3.42 10.28 17.79
C VAL A 328 2.85 10.91 19.06
N THR A 329 3.39 12.04 19.50
CA THR A 329 2.86 12.78 20.66
C THR A 329 1.40 13.16 20.47
N LEU A 330 1.05 13.68 19.27
CA LEU A 330 -0.32 14.07 18.96
C LEU A 330 -1.30 12.88 18.98
N LEU A 331 -0.86 11.70 18.48
CA LEU A 331 -1.68 10.48 18.57
C LEU A 331 -1.93 10.04 20.02
N ILE A 332 -0.91 10.14 20.88
CA ILE A 332 -1.00 9.79 22.29
C ILE A 332 -1.93 10.76 23.03
N GLU A 333 -1.81 12.06 22.75
CA GLU A 333 -2.69 13.10 23.32
C GLU A 333 -4.14 12.93 22.88
N ASN A 334 -4.39 12.60 21.61
CA ASN A 334 -5.73 12.29 21.11
C ASN A 334 -6.34 11.06 21.81
N CYS A 335 -5.48 10.13 22.24
CA CYS A 335 -5.91 8.99 23.04
C CYS A 335 -6.11 9.28 24.52
N HIS A 336 -5.83 10.51 24.99
CA HIS A 336 -5.84 10.92 26.39
C HIS A 336 -4.90 10.11 27.30
N ASP A 337 -3.83 9.57 26.73
CA ASP A 337 -2.80 8.84 27.46
C ASP A 337 -1.69 9.77 27.96
N THR A 338 -0.92 9.32 28.94
CA THR A 338 0.21 10.07 29.48
C THR A 338 1.51 9.64 28.84
N TYR A 339 2.48 10.53 28.75
CA TYR A 339 3.79 10.21 28.21
C TYR A 339 4.93 10.99 28.89
N GLU A 340 6.13 10.45 28.78
CA GLU A 340 7.40 11.10 29.06
C GLU A 340 8.34 10.92 27.86
N VAL A 341 9.31 11.84 27.73
CA VAL A 341 10.28 11.83 26.62
C VAL A 341 11.67 11.61 27.19
N GLN A 342 12.37 10.62 26.63
CA GLN A 342 13.77 10.32 26.89
C GLN A 342 14.59 10.59 25.64
N GLU A 343 15.46 11.59 25.71
CA GLU A 343 16.32 11.93 24.59
C GLU A 343 17.60 11.11 24.61
N HIS A 344 17.91 10.48 23.46
CA HIS A 344 19.10 9.67 23.28
C HIS A 344 20.06 10.35 22.33
N VAL A 345 21.14 10.87 22.87
CA VAL A 345 22.18 11.53 22.10
C VAL A 345 23.21 10.50 21.65
N ARG A 346 23.67 10.65 20.43
CA ARG A 346 24.72 9.81 19.88
C ARG A 346 26.05 10.13 20.58
N GLU A 347 26.67 9.12 21.18
CA GLU A 347 27.96 9.27 21.87
C GLU A 347 29.17 9.26 20.90
N THR A 348 29.04 8.51 19.79
CA THR A 348 30.09 8.41 18.77
C THR A 348 29.86 9.46 17.68
N GLU A 349 30.81 10.39 17.48
CA GLU A 349 30.68 11.39 16.43
C GLU A 349 30.63 10.77 15.04
N LEU A 350 29.76 11.31 14.15
CA LEU A 350 29.63 10.88 12.78
C LEU A 350 30.27 11.91 11.85
N VAL A 351 31.41 11.56 11.26
CA VAL A 351 32.23 12.47 10.46
C VAL A 351 32.10 12.14 8.98
N PHE A 352 31.61 13.11 8.18
CA PHE A 352 31.60 12.97 6.72
C PHE A 352 32.97 13.37 6.13
N GLN A 353 33.64 12.43 5.46
CA GLN A 353 34.91 12.65 4.76
C GLN A 353 34.65 13.29 3.40
N SER A 354 35.19 14.51 3.20
CA SER A 354 34.89 15.32 1.98
C SER A 354 35.74 14.96 0.76
N ASN A 355 36.76 14.10 0.91
CA ASN A 355 37.52 13.57 -0.22
C ASN A 355 36.69 12.55 -1.02
N LYS A 356 36.97 12.46 -2.32
CA LYS A 356 36.34 11.46 -3.17
C LYS A 356 36.87 10.08 -2.82
N PHE A 357 35.98 9.10 -2.70
CA PHE A 357 36.34 7.70 -2.53
C PHE A 357 36.61 7.06 -3.90
N HIS A 358 37.75 6.41 -4.04
CA HIS A 358 38.13 5.64 -5.23
C HIS A 358 38.04 4.16 -4.89
N PHE A 359 37.17 3.47 -5.60
CA PHE A 359 37.02 2.03 -5.48
C PHE A 359 37.90 1.36 -6.53
N PRO A 360 38.68 0.33 -6.19
CA PRO A 360 38.80 -0.31 -4.87
C PRO A 360 39.95 0.22 -3.98
N GLU A 361 40.73 1.21 -4.43
CA GLU A 361 42.01 1.63 -3.85
C GLU A 361 41.88 2.15 -2.41
N ASP A 362 40.73 2.79 -2.08
CA ASP A 362 40.49 3.41 -0.77
C ASP A 362 39.78 2.46 0.20
N VAL A 363 39.50 1.21 -0.18
CA VAL A 363 38.81 0.21 0.65
C VAL A 363 39.67 -0.20 1.84
N ARG A 364 39.06 -0.29 3.04
CA ARG A 364 39.75 -0.63 4.29
C ARG A 364 38.97 -1.70 5.04
N SER A 365 39.63 -2.40 5.92
CA SER A 365 38.99 -3.31 6.88
C SER A 365 37.95 -2.56 7.73
N HIS A 366 36.83 -3.21 8.02
CA HIS A 366 35.66 -2.68 8.73
C HIS A 366 34.91 -1.58 7.97
N ASP A 367 35.09 -1.49 6.64
CA ASP A 367 34.23 -0.71 5.78
C ASP A 367 32.93 -1.48 5.48
N ALA A 368 31.84 -0.72 5.38
CA ALA A 368 30.62 -1.21 4.75
C ALA A 368 30.34 -0.41 3.48
N LEU A 369 30.42 -1.10 2.35
CA LEU A 369 30.18 -0.53 1.03
C LEU A 369 28.70 -0.67 0.67
N VAL A 370 28.04 0.44 0.36
CA VAL A 370 26.59 0.50 0.13
C VAL A 370 26.29 0.75 -1.34
N VAL A 371 25.51 -0.16 -1.89
CA VAL A 371 24.95 -0.12 -3.26
C VAL A 371 23.44 -0.42 -3.19
N PHE A 372 22.66 -0.16 -4.25
CA PHE A 372 21.20 -0.25 -4.15
C PHE A 372 20.57 -1.31 -5.06
N SER A 373 21.33 -2.34 -5.41
CA SER A 373 20.77 -3.54 -6.01
C SER A 373 21.55 -4.77 -5.58
N ARG A 374 20.85 -5.92 -5.48
CA ARG A 374 21.46 -7.22 -5.25
C ARG A 374 22.61 -7.51 -6.23
N ARG A 375 22.38 -7.20 -7.51
CA ARG A 375 23.38 -7.41 -8.57
C ARG A 375 24.67 -6.66 -8.29
N GLU A 376 24.58 -5.41 -7.84
CA GLU A 376 25.76 -4.62 -7.51
C GLU A 376 26.42 -5.10 -6.22
N VAL A 377 25.67 -5.62 -5.24
CA VAL A 377 26.26 -6.26 -4.04
C VAL A 377 27.13 -7.43 -4.45
N LEU A 378 26.59 -8.37 -5.24
CA LEU A 378 27.33 -9.56 -5.68
C LEU A 378 28.53 -9.21 -6.55
N ARG A 379 28.37 -8.22 -7.44
CA ARG A 379 29.45 -7.73 -8.30
C ARG A 379 30.57 -7.10 -7.50
N THR A 380 30.24 -6.21 -6.56
CA THR A 380 31.24 -5.52 -5.72
C THR A 380 31.96 -6.52 -4.82
N ALA A 381 31.23 -7.48 -4.24
CA ALA A 381 31.81 -8.54 -3.43
C ALA A 381 32.78 -9.42 -4.25
N ALA A 382 32.39 -9.83 -5.46
CA ALA A 382 33.24 -10.61 -6.36
C ALA A 382 34.54 -9.88 -6.75
N GLU A 383 34.45 -8.58 -7.01
CA GLU A 383 35.61 -7.75 -7.34
C GLU A 383 36.58 -7.62 -6.14
N LEU A 384 36.05 -7.46 -4.94
CA LEU A 384 36.83 -7.45 -3.70
C LEU A 384 37.52 -8.79 -3.44
N GLU A 385 36.82 -9.92 -3.61
CA GLU A 385 37.47 -11.26 -3.49
C GLU A 385 38.60 -11.49 -4.49
N HIS A 386 38.40 -11.03 -5.72
CA HIS A 386 39.42 -11.13 -6.76
C HIS A 386 40.68 -10.30 -6.39
N LEU A 387 40.50 -9.21 -5.65
CA LEU A 387 41.60 -8.38 -5.14
C LEU A 387 42.17 -8.88 -3.80
N GLY A 388 41.70 -10.01 -3.29
CA GLY A 388 42.20 -10.66 -2.08
C GLY A 388 41.55 -10.18 -0.77
N TYR A 389 40.49 -9.37 -0.85
CA TYR A 389 39.65 -9.03 0.31
C TYR A 389 38.67 -10.14 0.63
N ARG A 390 38.10 -10.14 1.84
CA ARG A 390 37.12 -11.12 2.32
C ARG A 390 35.80 -10.42 2.64
N PRO A 391 34.92 -10.19 1.65
CA PRO A 391 33.66 -9.50 1.86
C PRO A 391 32.55 -10.42 2.35
N SER A 392 31.70 -9.95 3.29
CA SER A 392 30.36 -10.42 3.53
C SER A 392 29.38 -9.69 2.62
N ALA A 393 28.44 -10.42 2.00
CA ALA A 393 27.41 -9.86 1.13
C ALA A 393 26.04 -9.93 1.80
N ILE A 394 25.39 -8.76 2.02
CA ILE A 394 24.12 -8.66 2.76
C ILE A 394 23.12 -7.83 1.95
N TYR A 395 21.95 -8.40 1.62
CA TYR A 395 20.87 -7.70 0.93
C TYR A 395 19.48 -8.23 1.33
N GLY A 396 18.44 -7.48 1.02
CA GLY A 396 17.09 -7.72 1.52
C GLY A 396 16.49 -9.08 1.18
N ALA A 397 16.82 -9.64 0.00
CA ALA A 397 16.26 -10.92 -0.48
C ALA A 397 16.89 -12.17 0.16
N LEU A 398 17.98 -12.02 0.93
CA LEU A 398 18.62 -13.16 1.60
C LEU A 398 17.72 -13.74 2.70
N PRO A 399 17.60 -15.08 2.80
CA PRO A 399 17.03 -15.74 3.96
C PRO A 399 17.68 -15.28 5.27
N TYR A 400 16.92 -15.35 6.36
CA TYR A 400 17.44 -14.94 7.68
C TYR A 400 18.71 -15.69 8.08
N SER A 401 18.70 -17.01 7.96
CA SER A 401 19.86 -17.88 8.32
C SER A 401 21.11 -17.51 7.55
N VAL A 402 21.00 -17.26 6.23
CA VAL A 402 22.11 -16.85 5.37
C VAL A 402 22.65 -15.48 5.77
N ARG A 403 21.75 -14.53 6.04
CA ARG A 403 22.12 -13.18 6.49
C ARG A 403 22.82 -13.21 7.83
N LYS A 404 22.29 -13.99 8.79
CA LYS A 404 22.88 -14.18 10.11
C LYS A 404 24.30 -14.79 9.99
N GLU A 405 24.48 -15.75 9.11
CA GLU A 405 25.77 -16.36 8.86
C GLU A 405 26.79 -15.37 8.24
N GLU A 406 26.37 -14.55 7.28
CA GLU A 406 27.25 -13.48 6.72
C GLU A 406 27.62 -12.42 7.79
N MET A 407 26.69 -12.10 8.70
CA MET A 407 26.95 -11.23 9.85
C MET A 407 27.93 -11.87 10.85
N ARG A 408 27.73 -13.15 11.16
CA ARG A 408 28.60 -13.93 12.03
C ARG A 408 30.04 -13.95 11.51
N LYS A 409 30.23 -14.23 10.22
CA LYS A 409 31.57 -14.22 9.57
C LYS A 409 32.29 -12.89 9.75
N PHE A 410 31.56 -11.80 9.66
CA PHE A 410 32.15 -10.46 9.90
C PHE A 410 32.47 -10.22 11.37
N LEU A 411 31.62 -10.65 12.28
CA LEU A 411 31.83 -10.54 13.73
C LEU A 411 33.06 -11.38 14.21
N ASP A 412 33.19 -12.58 13.66
CA ASP A 412 34.29 -13.51 13.99
C ASP A 412 35.61 -13.18 13.24
N GLY A 413 35.60 -12.14 12.38
CA GLY A 413 36.79 -11.74 11.61
C GLY A 413 37.15 -12.69 10.45
N GLU A 414 36.24 -13.61 10.09
CA GLU A 414 36.39 -14.43 8.89
C GLU A 414 36.30 -13.57 7.61
N THR A 415 35.49 -12.51 7.66
CA THR A 415 35.40 -11.46 6.66
C THR A 415 35.70 -10.10 7.30
N ASP A 416 36.22 -9.15 6.52
CA ASP A 416 36.72 -7.86 7.00
C ASP A 416 36.06 -6.65 6.33
N ILE A 417 35.19 -6.88 5.34
CA ILE A 417 34.41 -5.87 4.64
C ILE A 417 32.96 -6.34 4.52
N VAL A 418 32.01 -5.42 4.60
CA VAL A 418 30.60 -5.69 4.30
C VAL A 418 30.24 -5.01 2.99
N VAL A 419 29.58 -5.70 2.09
CA VAL A 419 28.92 -5.13 0.91
C VAL A 419 27.42 -5.31 1.07
N SER A 420 26.66 -4.21 1.11
CA SER A 420 25.25 -4.29 1.41
C SER A 420 24.39 -3.33 0.59
N THR A 421 23.07 -3.59 0.57
CA THR A 421 22.08 -2.60 0.16
C THR A 421 21.69 -1.71 1.36
N ASP A 422 20.63 -0.92 1.23
CA ASP A 422 19.98 -0.22 2.34
C ASP A 422 19.51 -1.14 3.48
N ALA A 423 19.48 -2.46 3.26
CA ALA A 423 19.27 -3.47 4.30
C ALA A 423 20.21 -3.30 5.52
N ILE A 424 21.40 -2.71 5.33
CA ILE A 424 22.31 -2.40 6.43
C ILE A 424 21.74 -1.36 7.40
N GLY A 425 20.86 -0.48 6.93
CA GLY A 425 20.24 0.58 7.74
C GLY A 425 19.27 0.05 8.80
N MET A 426 18.72 -1.15 8.64
CA MET A 426 17.73 -1.73 9.54
C MET A 426 18.15 -3.11 10.04
N GLY A 427 18.15 -3.31 11.37
CA GLY A 427 18.34 -4.62 11.98
C GLY A 427 19.73 -5.23 11.88
N ILE A 428 20.76 -4.49 11.50
CA ILE A 428 22.14 -4.98 11.40
C ILE A 428 23.01 -4.28 12.44
N ASN A 429 23.54 -5.04 13.39
CA ASN A 429 24.39 -4.56 14.45
C ASN A 429 25.82 -5.10 14.29
N LEU A 430 26.57 -4.53 13.35
CA LEU A 430 27.94 -4.91 13.04
C LEU A 430 28.96 -3.83 13.51
N PRO A 431 30.21 -4.20 13.83
CA PRO A 431 31.27 -3.26 14.19
C PRO A 431 31.84 -2.53 12.96
N ILE A 432 31.02 -1.73 12.32
CA ILE A 432 31.38 -0.96 11.14
C ILE A 432 32.07 0.34 11.59
N ARG A 433 33.25 0.57 11.05
CA ARG A 433 33.99 1.82 11.30
C ARG A 433 33.59 2.92 10.31
N ARG A 434 33.38 2.56 9.02
CA ARG A 434 33.09 3.51 7.96
C ARG A 434 32.02 3.00 7.02
N ILE A 435 31.03 3.84 6.73
CA ILE A 435 30.05 3.64 5.67
C ILE A 435 30.56 4.32 4.39
N VAL A 436 30.60 3.57 3.31
CA VAL A 436 31.02 4.01 1.98
C VAL A 436 29.83 3.93 1.03
N PHE A 437 29.28 5.07 0.63
CA PHE A 437 28.25 5.09 -0.41
C PHE A 437 28.91 5.01 -1.79
N LEU A 438 28.83 3.86 -2.44
CA LEU A 438 29.29 3.70 -3.82
C LEU A 438 28.31 4.29 -4.83
N GLN A 439 27.05 4.42 -4.46
CA GLN A 439 25.97 5.01 -5.26
C GLN A 439 25.19 6.04 -4.42
N SER A 440 24.72 7.10 -5.07
CA SER A 440 23.91 8.17 -4.47
C SER A 440 22.44 8.07 -4.85
N THR A 441 22.09 7.14 -5.77
CA THR A 441 20.74 6.93 -6.29
C THR A 441 20.27 5.51 -6.09
N LYS A 442 18.95 5.33 -5.94
CA LYS A 442 18.30 4.02 -5.89
C LYS A 442 17.04 4.00 -6.76
N TYR A 443 16.64 2.80 -7.17
CA TYR A 443 15.35 2.57 -7.82
C TYR A 443 14.28 2.33 -6.74
N ASP A 444 13.17 3.08 -6.80
CA ASP A 444 12.09 3.03 -5.79
C ASP A 444 10.88 2.19 -6.21
N GLY A 445 11.04 1.38 -7.26
CA GLY A 445 9.95 0.60 -7.87
C GLY A 445 9.34 1.28 -9.11
N LYS A 446 9.47 2.59 -9.24
CA LYS A 446 8.92 3.39 -10.36
C LYS A 446 10.03 4.14 -11.11
N HIS A 447 10.90 4.81 -10.38
CA HIS A 447 11.94 5.69 -10.93
C HIS A 447 13.26 5.54 -10.19
N THR A 448 14.36 5.84 -10.86
CA THR A 448 15.65 6.04 -10.19
C THR A 448 15.71 7.46 -9.62
N ARG A 449 15.94 7.57 -8.32
CA ARG A 449 16.00 8.84 -7.60
C ARG A 449 17.21 8.92 -6.66
N TYR A 450 17.57 10.12 -6.28
CA TYR A 450 18.56 10.34 -5.22
C TYR A 450 18.04 9.83 -3.86
N LEU A 451 18.99 9.44 -3.01
CA LEU A 451 18.69 9.10 -1.63
C LEU A 451 18.15 10.32 -0.89
N LYS A 452 17.13 10.08 -0.08
CA LYS A 452 16.57 11.10 0.83
C LYS A 452 17.43 11.23 2.08
N GLY A 453 17.42 12.41 2.74
CA GLY A 453 18.14 12.65 3.98
C GLY A 453 17.95 11.57 5.06
N PRO A 454 16.71 11.17 5.41
CA PRO A 454 16.45 10.09 6.36
C PRO A 454 17.12 8.75 6.00
N GLU A 455 17.12 8.37 4.70
CA GLU A 455 17.76 7.14 4.23
C GLU A 455 19.30 7.20 4.40
N VAL A 456 19.89 8.34 4.02
CA VAL A 456 21.33 8.55 4.22
C VAL A 456 21.72 8.49 5.69
N LYS A 457 20.97 9.15 6.57
CA LYS A 457 21.20 9.15 8.02
C LYS A 457 21.05 7.78 8.65
N GLN A 458 20.02 7.03 8.25
CA GLN A 458 19.76 5.70 8.77
C GLN A 458 20.88 4.72 8.42
N ILE A 459 21.39 4.77 7.18
CA ILE A 459 22.51 3.94 6.72
C ILE A 459 23.82 4.42 7.38
N ALA A 460 24.11 5.72 7.29
CA ALA A 460 25.31 6.32 7.85
C ALA A 460 25.41 6.11 9.37
N GLY A 461 24.26 6.14 10.04
CA GLY A 461 24.15 5.90 11.49
C GLY A 461 24.68 4.56 11.97
N ARG A 462 24.91 3.61 11.07
CA ARG A 462 25.52 2.31 11.39
C ARG A 462 27.05 2.36 11.54
N ALA A 463 27.71 3.44 11.12
CA ALA A 463 29.14 3.65 11.38
C ALA A 463 29.38 4.00 12.84
N GLY A 464 30.55 3.66 13.39
CA GLY A 464 30.96 4.07 14.74
C GLY A 464 30.17 3.39 15.85
N ARG A 465 30.29 2.08 16.00
CA ARG A 465 29.61 1.34 17.09
C ARG A 465 30.11 1.81 18.46
N LYS A 466 29.16 2.16 19.36
CA LYS A 466 29.44 2.54 20.74
C LYS A 466 30.32 1.50 21.45
N GLY A 467 31.35 1.95 22.15
CA GLY A 467 32.29 1.11 22.89
C GLY A 467 33.36 0.42 22.04
N MET A 468 33.37 0.61 20.71
CA MET A 468 34.39 0.08 19.80
C MET A 468 35.15 1.16 19.04
N TYR A 469 34.49 2.26 18.73
CA TYR A 469 35.07 3.38 17.99
C TYR A 469 34.67 4.71 18.61
N ASP A 470 35.60 5.66 18.65
CA ASP A 470 35.34 7.02 19.11
C ASP A 470 34.62 7.85 18.04
N GLU A 471 34.89 7.56 16.76
CA GLU A 471 34.28 8.21 15.61
C GLU A 471 33.77 7.19 14.57
N GLY A 472 32.64 7.50 13.95
CA GLY A 472 32.13 6.82 12.79
C GLY A 472 32.35 7.65 11.53
N TYR A 473 32.82 7.04 10.45
CA TYR A 473 33.11 7.77 9.21
C TYR A 473 32.08 7.48 8.14
N VAL A 474 31.80 8.50 7.34
CA VAL A 474 30.95 8.40 6.15
C VAL A 474 31.69 8.99 4.96
N ILE A 475 31.71 8.31 3.83
CA ILE A 475 32.32 8.79 2.61
C ILE A 475 31.46 8.38 1.40
N SER A 476 31.55 9.14 0.33
CA SER A 476 30.83 8.84 -0.91
C SER A 476 31.76 8.82 -2.12
N ALA A 477 31.56 7.87 -3.03
CA ALA A 477 32.23 7.82 -4.33
C ALA A 477 31.60 8.79 -5.34
N MET A 478 30.32 9.16 -5.14
CA MET A 478 29.54 10.00 -6.06
C MET A 478 28.84 11.11 -5.28
N ASP A 479 28.55 12.23 -5.95
CA ASP A 479 27.70 13.33 -5.45
C ASP A 479 28.01 13.77 -4.01
N ILE A 480 29.31 13.95 -3.69
CA ILE A 480 29.84 14.21 -2.34
C ILE A 480 29.09 15.36 -1.66
N GLY A 481 28.86 16.47 -2.38
CA GLY A 481 28.17 17.63 -1.83
C GLY A 481 26.73 17.33 -1.43
N LEU A 482 26.00 16.59 -2.27
CA LEU A 482 24.60 16.18 -2.04
C LEU A 482 24.53 15.20 -0.87
N MET A 483 25.42 14.19 -0.83
CA MET A 483 25.44 13.18 0.24
C MET A 483 25.79 13.79 1.60
N ARG A 484 26.75 14.74 1.62
CA ARG A 484 27.06 15.52 2.82
C ARG A 484 25.87 16.35 3.28
N HIS A 485 25.20 17.04 2.37
CA HIS A 485 24.00 17.82 2.69
C HIS A 485 22.92 16.92 3.28
N ALA A 486 22.58 15.81 2.63
CA ALA A 486 21.59 14.84 3.08
C ALA A 486 21.90 14.25 4.48
N LEU A 487 23.19 14.09 4.84
CA LEU A 487 23.59 13.61 6.16
C LEU A 487 23.31 14.63 7.27
N TYR A 488 23.56 15.92 7.00
CA TYR A 488 23.47 16.98 8.03
C TYR A 488 22.20 17.81 7.95
N GLU A 489 21.40 17.66 6.90
CA GLU A 489 20.12 18.34 6.77
C GLU A 489 19.20 18.02 7.96
N PRO A 490 18.52 19.00 8.58
CA PRO A 490 17.53 18.72 9.61
C PRO A 490 16.42 17.79 9.11
N TYR A 491 15.89 16.96 9.99
CA TYR A 491 14.73 16.16 9.66
C TYR A 491 13.51 17.04 9.39
N GLU A 492 12.76 16.72 8.34
CA GLU A 492 11.41 17.26 8.18
C GLU A 492 10.44 16.48 9.07
N ASP A 493 9.60 17.21 9.81
CA ASP A 493 8.59 16.59 10.68
C ASP A 493 7.60 15.75 9.87
N ILE A 494 7.33 14.55 10.33
CA ILE A 494 6.25 13.71 9.82
C ILE A 494 4.92 14.36 10.19
N ARG A 495 4.09 14.60 9.20
CA ARG A 495 2.83 15.34 9.35
C ARG A 495 1.59 14.45 9.34
N ARG A 496 1.71 13.22 8.84
CA ARG A 496 0.57 12.32 8.65
C ARG A 496 0.88 10.91 9.13
N ALA A 497 -0.10 10.32 9.79
CA ALA A 497 -0.07 8.93 10.24
C ALA A 497 -0.89 8.05 9.30
N GLY A 498 -0.34 6.91 8.89
CA GLY A 498 -1.05 5.95 8.03
C GLY A 498 -2.27 5.35 8.75
N ILE A 499 -3.36 5.13 8.03
CA ILE A 499 -4.53 4.39 8.53
C ILE A 499 -5.00 3.36 7.49
N GLN A 500 -5.50 2.24 7.99
CA GLN A 500 -6.11 1.19 7.19
C GLN A 500 -7.63 1.36 7.14
N ILE A 501 -8.28 0.66 6.20
CA ILE A 501 -9.74 0.59 6.12
C ILE A 501 -10.30 0.05 7.45
N PRO A 502 -11.20 0.78 8.12
CA PRO A 502 -11.84 0.28 9.33
C PRO A 502 -12.66 -0.98 9.04
N GLN A 503 -12.39 -2.07 9.75
CA GLN A 503 -13.07 -3.36 9.52
C GLN A 503 -14.60 -3.28 9.65
N LYS A 504 -15.10 -2.34 10.46
CA LYS A 504 -16.54 -2.07 10.59
C LYS A 504 -17.21 -1.73 9.25
N LEU A 505 -16.47 -1.20 8.27
CA LEU A 505 -17.00 -0.94 6.93
C LEU A 505 -17.35 -2.24 6.17
N PHE A 506 -16.80 -3.37 6.58
CA PHE A 506 -17.13 -4.67 5.96
C PHE A 506 -18.53 -5.17 6.32
N ASP A 507 -19.16 -4.61 7.35
CA ASP A 507 -20.55 -4.92 7.73
C ASP A 507 -21.58 -4.26 6.80
N LEU A 508 -21.14 -3.27 5.99
CA LEU A 508 -22.03 -2.63 5.02
C LEU A 508 -22.47 -3.62 3.93
N ASP A 509 -23.73 -3.50 3.50
CA ASP A 509 -24.27 -4.28 2.37
C ASP A 509 -23.75 -3.79 1.02
N MET A 510 -22.45 -4.00 0.82
CA MET A 510 -21.68 -3.60 -0.36
C MET A 510 -20.64 -4.66 -0.68
N LYS A 511 -20.21 -4.74 -1.93
CA LYS A 511 -19.05 -5.54 -2.31
C LYS A 511 -17.78 -5.00 -1.67
N LEU A 512 -16.86 -5.89 -1.34
CA LEU A 512 -15.57 -5.48 -0.74
C LEU A 512 -14.77 -4.56 -1.68
N SER A 513 -14.74 -4.87 -2.99
CA SER A 513 -14.10 -4.01 -3.99
C SER A 513 -14.68 -2.60 -4.01
N GLU A 514 -16.00 -2.47 -3.83
CA GLU A 514 -16.65 -1.17 -3.79
C GLU A 514 -16.27 -0.41 -2.51
N ILE A 515 -16.19 -1.09 -1.38
CA ILE A 515 -15.72 -0.50 -0.11
C ILE A 515 -14.29 0.04 -0.28
N ILE A 516 -13.37 -0.77 -0.81
CA ILE A 516 -11.97 -0.39 -1.05
C ILE A 516 -11.90 0.83 -1.98
N LEU A 517 -12.61 0.79 -3.10
CA LEU A 517 -12.63 1.90 -4.06
C LEU A 517 -13.19 3.18 -3.44
N ARG A 518 -14.29 3.10 -2.67
CA ARG A 518 -14.87 4.28 -2.02
C ARG A 518 -13.97 4.82 -0.93
N TRP A 519 -13.34 3.93 -0.15
CA TRP A 519 -12.35 4.33 0.84
C TRP A 519 -11.22 5.14 0.23
N SER A 520 -10.65 4.70 -0.89
CA SER A 520 -9.56 5.43 -1.57
C SER A 520 -9.99 6.81 -2.09
N GLN A 521 -11.29 6.98 -2.41
CA GLN A 521 -11.86 8.24 -2.94
C GLN A 521 -12.30 9.25 -1.86
N ILE A 522 -12.36 8.85 -0.59
CA ILE A 522 -12.63 9.78 0.51
C ILE A 522 -11.36 10.60 0.74
N GLU A 523 -11.51 11.89 1.00
CA GLU A 523 -10.36 12.75 1.32
C GLU A 523 -9.71 12.35 2.64
N ASP A 524 -8.40 12.53 2.74
CA ASP A 524 -7.68 12.36 3.99
C ASP A 524 -8.14 13.40 5.01
N THR A 525 -8.27 13.00 6.26
CA THR A 525 -8.79 13.88 7.32
C THR A 525 -7.73 14.17 8.38
N GLY A 526 -7.47 15.46 8.62
CA GLY A 526 -6.56 15.89 9.67
C GLY A 526 -5.13 15.33 9.47
N ILE A 527 -4.67 14.64 10.50
CA ILE A 527 -3.32 14.02 10.52
C ILE A 527 -3.27 12.64 9.89
N TYR A 528 -4.39 12.10 9.43
CA TYR A 528 -4.45 10.73 8.93
C TYR A 528 -4.34 10.68 7.41
N ARG A 529 -3.56 9.72 6.93
CA ARG A 529 -3.41 9.37 5.51
C ARG A 529 -3.80 7.91 5.31
N LYS A 530 -4.64 7.63 4.34
CA LYS A 530 -5.02 6.26 4.00
C LYS A 530 -3.85 5.50 3.39
N ALA A 531 -3.71 4.23 3.75
CA ALA A 531 -2.78 3.32 3.10
C ALA A 531 -3.14 3.14 1.62
N GLU A 532 -2.13 2.92 0.79
CA GLU A 532 -2.32 2.61 -0.63
C GLU A 532 -3.10 1.30 -0.82
N THR A 533 -4.07 1.30 -1.71
CA THR A 533 -5.01 0.18 -1.87
C THR A 533 -5.24 -0.24 -3.32
N GLU A 534 -4.52 0.34 -4.30
CA GLU A 534 -4.76 0.06 -5.72
C GLU A 534 -4.57 -1.43 -6.05
N HIS A 535 -3.44 -2.02 -5.64
CA HIS A 535 -3.19 -3.44 -5.85
C HIS A 535 -4.24 -4.31 -5.15
N THR A 536 -4.54 -4.01 -3.89
CA THR A 536 -5.58 -4.69 -3.09
C THR A 536 -6.95 -4.63 -3.80
N TYR A 537 -7.29 -3.49 -4.40
CA TYR A 537 -8.52 -3.32 -5.17
C TYR A 537 -8.57 -4.23 -6.40
N GLN A 538 -7.49 -4.29 -7.18
CA GLN A 538 -7.41 -5.14 -8.38
C GLN A 538 -7.52 -6.62 -8.02
N MET A 539 -6.83 -7.05 -6.96
CA MET A 539 -6.89 -8.43 -6.48
C MET A 539 -8.27 -8.78 -5.91
N CYS A 540 -8.92 -7.83 -5.25
CA CYS A 540 -10.29 -7.99 -4.76
C CYS A 540 -11.29 -8.18 -5.91
N LEU A 541 -11.19 -7.40 -6.99
CA LEU A 541 -12.01 -7.58 -8.19
C LEU A 541 -11.80 -8.95 -8.82
N TRP A 542 -10.56 -9.43 -8.85
CA TRP A 542 -10.25 -10.77 -9.35
C TRP A 542 -10.91 -11.84 -8.48
N MET A 543 -10.83 -11.73 -7.14
CA MET A 543 -11.46 -12.67 -6.21
C MET A 543 -12.99 -12.68 -6.35
N GLU A 544 -13.63 -11.53 -6.40
CA GLU A 544 -15.09 -11.43 -6.57
C GLU A 544 -15.60 -12.13 -7.84
N LYS A 545 -14.75 -12.23 -8.85
CA LYS A 545 -15.08 -12.90 -10.11
C LYS A 545 -14.82 -14.42 -10.09
N HIS A 546 -13.73 -14.87 -9.44
CA HIS A 546 -13.24 -16.25 -9.56
C HIS A 546 -13.48 -17.09 -8.29
N CYS A 547 -13.39 -16.48 -7.13
CA CYS A 547 -13.55 -17.13 -5.83
C CYS A 547 -14.20 -16.17 -4.81
N PRO A 548 -15.53 -15.91 -4.95
CA PRO A 548 -16.25 -14.95 -4.12
C PRO A 548 -16.48 -15.48 -2.70
N PHE A 549 -15.48 -15.36 -1.85
CA PHE A 549 -15.59 -15.65 -0.42
C PHE A 549 -16.37 -14.56 0.33
N GLU A 550 -16.68 -14.79 1.60
CA GLU A 550 -17.14 -13.74 2.51
C GLU A 550 -16.08 -12.64 2.65
N LYS A 551 -16.53 -11.39 2.86
CA LYS A 551 -15.65 -10.20 2.91
C LYS A 551 -14.51 -10.33 3.91
N ALA A 552 -14.76 -10.90 5.10
CA ALA A 552 -13.73 -11.13 6.11
C ALA A 552 -12.64 -12.08 5.62
N THR A 553 -13.02 -13.17 4.96
CA THR A 553 -12.09 -14.13 4.36
C THR A 553 -11.32 -13.49 3.20
N MET A 554 -12.01 -12.76 2.31
CA MET A 554 -11.35 -12.04 1.21
C MET A 554 -10.31 -11.06 1.76
N TRP A 555 -10.66 -10.26 2.77
CA TRP A 555 -9.74 -9.30 3.36
C TRP A 555 -8.51 -9.96 4.00
N ARG A 556 -8.72 -11.06 4.70
CA ARG A 556 -7.63 -11.86 5.29
C ARG A 556 -6.68 -12.41 4.23
N LEU A 557 -7.20 -12.91 3.10
CA LEU A 557 -6.39 -13.40 1.98
C LEU A 557 -5.64 -12.25 1.28
N LEU A 558 -6.31 -11.11 1.07
CA LEU A 558 -5.70 -9.90 0.50
C LEU A 558 -4.61 -9.28 1.39
N SER A 559 -4.61 -9.60 2.69
CA SER A 559 -3.59 -9.14 3.64
C SER A 559 -2.36 -10.05 3.69
N ILE A 560 -2.31 -11.15 2.94
CA ILE A 560 -1.14 -12.04 2.86
C ILE A 560 -0.03 -11.31 2.10
N PRO A 561 1.16 -11.12 2.71
CA PRO A 561 2.26 -10.44 2.05
C PRO A 561 2.89 -11.30 0.94
N TYR A 562 3.15 -10.70 -0.20
CA TYR A 562 3.98 -11.24 -1.27
C TYR A 562 4.55 -10.11 -2.12
N ASP A 563 5.53 -10.41 -2.98
CA ASP A 563 6.11 -9.42 -3.88
C ASP A 563 5.17 -9.14 -5.06
N GLU A 564 4.45 -8.01 -4.99
CA GLU A 564 3.48 -7.58 -6.01
C GLU A 564 4.12 -7.41 -7.41
N SER A 565 5.44 -7.26 -7.49
CA SER A 565 6.17 -7.21 -8.77
C SER A 565 6.44 -8.59 -9.37
N SER A 566 6.30 -9.68 -8.58
CA SER A 566 6.53 -11.05 -9.01
C SER A 566 5.27 -11.68 -9.60
N GLN A 567 5.23 -11.80 -10.92
CA GLN A 567 4.15 -12.51 -11.62
C GLN A 567 3.99 -13.98 -11.16
N LYS A 568 5.08 -14.62 -10.74
CA LYS A 568 5.06 -16.01 -10.26
C LYS A 568 4.33 -16.10 -8.92
N GLN A 569 4.60 -15.18 -8.00
CA GLN A 569 3.94 -15.14 -6.69
C GLN A 569 2.46 -14.74 -6.81
N GLU A 570 2.13 -13.75 -7.64
CA GLU A 570 0.73 -13.39 -7.89
C GLU A 570 -0.06 -14.56 -8.49
N LYS A 571 0.55 -15.28 -9.45
CA LYS A 571 -0.06 -16.47 -10.05
C LYS A 571 -0.31 -17.55 -9.00
N LEU A 572 0.68 -17.82 -8.14
CA LEU A 572 0.54 -18.78 -7.05
C LEU A 572 -0.54 -18.36 -6.07
N TRP A 573 -0.55 -17.10 -5.63
CA TRP A 573 -1.57 -16.60 -4.72
C TRP A 573 -2.98 -16.82 -5.29
N LYS A 574 -3.19 -16.54 -6.59
CA LYS A 574 -4.45 -16.79 -7.29
C LYS A 574 -4.81 -18.29 -7.31
N GLN A 575 -3.85 -19.14 -7.62
CA GLN A 575 -4.04 -20.60 -7.61
C GLN A 575 -4.45 -21.10 -6.22
N LEU A 576 -3.80 -20.63 -5.16
CA LEU A 576 -4.12 -21.01 -3.78
C LEU A 576 -5.53 -20.55 -3.37
N CYS A 577 -5.96 -19.36 -3.80
CA CYS A 577 -7.33 -18.88 -3.57
C CYS A 577 -8.35 -19.77 -4.30
N GLU A 578 -8.09 -20.18 -5.54
CA GLU A 578 -8.96 -21.06 -6.32
C GLU A 578 -9.04 -22.47 -5.70
N LEU A 579 -7.91 -23.05 -5.30
CA LEU A 579 -7.88 -24.35 -4.60
C LEU A 579 -8.70 -24.29 -3.31
N LEU A 580 -8.50 -23.25 -2.49
CA LEU A 580 -9.27 -23.05 -1.27
C LEU A 580 -10.77 -22.91 -1.55
N TYR A 581 -11.15 -22.15 -2.57
CA TYR A 581 -12.55 -21.96 -2.94
C TYR A 581 -13.23 -23.24 -3.43
N MET A 582 -12.47 -24.09 -4.14
CA MET A 582 -12.95 -25.41 -4.62
C MET A 582 -12.92 -26.49 -3.52
N GLY A 583 -12.46 -26.17 -2.31
CA GLY A 583 -12.28 -27.15 -1.24
C GLY A 583 -11.19 -28.21 -1.52
N ARG A 584 -10.23 -27.86 -2.41
CA ARG A 584 -9.10 -28.73 -2.76
C ARG A 584 -7.91 -28.46 -1.83
N PRO A 585 -7.02 -29.44 -1.65
CA PRO A 585 -5.84 -29.26 -0.84
C PRO A 585 -4.91 -28.17 -1.40
N ILE A 586 -4.47 -27.23 -0.57
CA ILE A 586 -3.58 -26.13 -0.99
C ILE A 586 -2.15 -26.58 -1.33
N TYR A 587 -1.76 -27.80 -0.99
CA TYR A 587 -0.49 -28.39 -1.40
C TYR A 587 -0.53 -28.98 -2.82
N GLU A 588 -1.67 -28.94 -3.47
CA GLU A 588 -1.79 -29.45 -4.84
C GLU A 588 -0.99 -28.58 -5.82
N GLY A 589 -0.10 -29.22 -6.56
CA GLY A 589 0.85 -28.53 -7.45
C GLY A 589 2.02 -27.86 -6.73
N TYR A 590 2.29 -28.19 -5.47
CA TYR A 590 3.37 -27.61 -4.69
C TYR A 590 4.75 -27.77 -5.35
N GLU A 591 5.10 -29.00 -5.75
CA GLU A 591 6.38 -29.29 -6.41
C GLU A 591 6.53 -28.58 -7.76
N GLU A 592 5.43 -28.46 -8.51
CA GLU A 592 5.41 -27.80 -9.83
C GLU A 592 5.66 -26.27 -9.73
N ASN A 593 5.40 -25.68 -8.58
CA ASN A 593 5.63 -24.26 -8.34
C ASN A 593 7.07 -23.92 -7.94
N LEU A 594 7.85 -24.92 -7.53
CA LEU A 594 9.28 -24.77 -7.28
C LEU A 594 10.08 -24.97 -8.56
N SER A 595 11.29 -24.44 -8.59
CA SER A 595 12.15 -24.49 -9.77
C SER A 595 13.08 -25.69 -9.71
N ASP A 596 13.30 -26.36 -10.84
CA ASP A 596 14.36 -27.38 -10.97
C ASP A 596 15.77 -26.76 -11.10
N LYS A 597 15.86 -25.42 -11.13
CA LYS A 597 17.12 -24.70 -11.30
C LYS A 597 17.74 -24.36 -9.95
N THR A 598 19.06 -24.54 -9.88
CA THR A 598 19.87 -24.26 -8.70
C THR A 598 20.64 -22.95 -8.78
N ASP A 599 20.30 -22.06 -9.73
CA ASP A 599 20.89 -20.73 -9.77
C ASP A 599 20.32 -19.84 -8.65
N LEU A 600 21.13 -18.89 -8.18
CA LEU A 600 20.78 -18.06 -7.04
C LEU A 600 19.45 -17.28 -7.21
N ASN A 601 19.08 -16.87 -8.45
CA ASN A 601 17.81 -16.16 -8.69
C ASN A 601 16.62 -17.09 -8.49
N SER A 602 16.72 -18.30 -9.02
CA SER A 602 15.66 -19.32 -8.91
C SER A 602 15.48 -19.76 -7.47
N LEU A 603 16.56 -20.01 -6.74
CA LEU A 603 16.50 -20.39 -5.32
C LEU A 603 15.89 -19.29 -4.43
N GLU A 604 16.24 -18.02 -4.66
CA GLU A 604 15.63 -16.92 -3.89
C GLU A 604 14.13 -16.74 -4.22
N GLU A 605 13.73 -16.98 -5.47
CA GLU A 605 12.32 -16.96 -5.84
C GLU A 605 11.57 -18.14 -5.20
N ASP A 606 12.17 -19.33 -5.19
CA ASP A 606 11.61 -20.51 -4.55
C ASP A 606 11.46 -20.30 -3.04
N TYR A 607 12.44 -19.65 -2.39
CA TYR A 607 12.32 -19.29 -0.98
C TYR A 607 11.12 -18.39 -0.71
N ARG A 608 10.87 -17.37 -1.56
CA ARG A 608 9.69 -16.49 -1.45
C ARG A 608 8.37 -17.22 -1.77
N ILE A 609 8.39 -18.17 -2.68
CA ILE A 609 7.26 -19.07 -2.95
C ILE A 609 6.90 -19.87 -1.70
N LEU A 610 7.90 -20.40 -1.01
CA LEU A 610 7.72 -21.13 0.25
C LEU A 610 7.20 -20.20 1.36
N ASP A 611 7.67 -18.95 1.45
CA ASP A 611 7.14 -17.94 2.36
C ASP A 611 5.65 -17.67 2.08
N LEU A 612 5.25 -17.58 0.81
CA LEU A 612 3.86 -17.38 0.42
C LEU A 612 2.98 -18.59 0.80
N TYR A 613 3.43 -19.81 0.54
CA TYR A 613 2.72 -21.02 0.99
C TYR A 613 2.52 -21.04 2.50
N TYR A 614 3.56 -20.72 3.25
CA TYR A 614 3.50 -20.69 4.71
C TYR A 614 2.51 -19.64 5.21
N SER A 615 2.60 -18.41 4.68
CA SER A 615 1.72 -17.29 5.05
C SER A 615 0.27 -17.58 4.69
N PHE A 616 0.02 -18.19 3.54
CA PHE A 616 -1.31 -18.58 3.10
C PHE A 616 -1.91 -19.66 4.01
N THR A 617 -1.16 -20.72 4.31
CA THR A 617 -1.56 -21.79 5.21
C THR A 617 -1.98 -21.26 6.57
N ARG A 618 -1.21 -20.32 7.12
CA ARG A 618 -1.52 -19.66 8.37
C ARG A 618 -2.78 -18.79 8.30
N ALA A 619 -2.91 -17.98 7.26
CA ALA A 619 -4.03 -17.05 7.10
C ALA A 619 -5.38 -17.76 7.00
N VAL A 620 -5.43 -18.94 6.39
CA VAL A 620 -6.68 -19.71 6.24
C VAL A 620 -6.92 -20.67 7.42
N GLY A 621 -5.98 -20.78 8.37
CA GLY A 621 -6.09 -21.72 9.48
C GLY A 621 -6.05 -23.18 9.01
N TYR A 622 -5.36 -23.45 7.93
CA TYR A 622 -5.23 -24.78 7.36
C TYR A 622 -4.42 -25.67 8.30
N ASP A 623 -5.11 -26.60 8.98
CA ASP A 623 -4.53 -27.48 9.98
C ASP A 623 -3.86 -28.70 9.33
N CYS A 624 -2.83 -28.47 8.50
CA CYS A 624 -1.97 -29.50 7.97
C CYS A 624 -0.56 -29.35 8.54
N GLN A 625 -0.37 -29.85 9.76
CA GLN A 625 0.93 -29.81 10.44
C GLN A 625 2.04 -30.46 9.60
N GLU A 626 1.72 -31.52 8.86
CA GLU A 626 2.66 -32.21 7.99
C GLU A 626 3.10 -31.32 6.82
N PHE A 627 2.17 -30.65 6.16
CA PHE A 627 2.53 -29.74 5.06
C PHE A 627 3.32 -28.53 5.55
N LYS A 628 2.95 -27.95 6.70
CA LYS A 628 3.75 -26.87 7.31
C LYS A 628 5.19 -27.32 7.60
N ARG A 629 5.36 -28.56 8.09
CA ARG A 629 6.69 -29.11 8.33
C ARG A 629 7.49 -29.27 7.03
N VAL A 630 6.86 -29.80 5.97
CA VAL A 630 7.49 -29.92 4.66
C VAL A 630 7.94 -28.54 4.14
N ILE A 631 7.10 -27.51 4.26
CA ILE A 631 7.48 -26.14 3.85
C ILE A 631 8.72 -25.66 4.62
N VAL A 632 8.75 -25.84 5.95
CA VAL A 632 9.87 -25.40 6.80
C VAL A 632 11.16 -26.16 6.45
N GLU A 633 11.10 -27.49 6.35
CA GLU A 633 12.25 -28.32 5.96
C GLU A 633 12.77 -27.95 4.57
N THR A 634 11.87 -27.70 3.60
CA THR A 634 12.27 -27.26 2.25
C THR A 634 12.91 -25.87 2.28
N LYS A 635 12.40 -24.94 3.10
CA LYS A 635 13.01 -23.61 3.30
C LYS A 635 14.43 -23.70 3.82
N GLU A 636 14.71 -24.60 4.76
CA GLU A 636 16.05 -24.82 5.30
C GLU A 636 17.00 -25.32 4.20
N VAL A 637 16.60 -26.31 3.41
CA VAL A 637 17.40 -26.82 2.30
C VAL A 637 17.69 -25.71 1.26
N VAL A 638 16.67 -24.98 0.83
CA VAL A 638 16.81 -23.88 -0.12
C VAL A 638 17.73 -22.78 0.44
N ALA A 639 17.64 -22.48 1.74
CA ALA A 639 18.53 -21.49 2.38
C ALA A 639 20.01 -21.96 2.39
N GLU A 640 20.27 -23.25 2.63
CA GLU A 640 21.61 -23.81 2.54
C GLU A 640 22.17 -23.74 1.11
N GLU A 641 21.34 -24.04 0.11
CA GLU A 641 21.72 -23.92 -1.29
C GLU A 641 21.99 -22.46 -1.68
N ILE A 642 21.17 -21.50 -1.20
CA ILE A 642 21.42 -20.07 -1.39
C ILE A 642 22.78 -19.68 -0.78
N ALA A 643 23.10 -20.17 0.42
CA ALA A 643 24.39 -19.89 1.07
C ALA A 643 25.58 -20.44 0.23
N ALA A 644 25.45 -21.65 -0.30
CA ALA A 644 26.46 -22.27 -1.18
C ALA A 644 26.63 -21.46 -2.48
N GLN A 645 25.52 -21.15 -3.15
CA GLN A 645 25.52 -20.36 -4.38
C GLN A 645 26.03 -18.92 -4.17
N LEU A 646 25.75 -18.31 -3.02
CA LEU A 646 26.29 -17.00 -2.67
C LEU A 646 27.81 -17.01 -2.63
N LYS A 647 28.41 -18.07 -2.07
CA LYS A 647 29.85 -18.27 -2.03
C LYS A 647 30.47 -18.43 -3.43
N ASP A 648 29.81 -19.20 -4.30
CA ASP A 648 30.28 -19.43 -5.66
C ASP A 648 30.10 -18.19 -6.56
N ASN A 649 29.00 -17.47 -6.41
CA ASN A 649 28.74 -16.25 -7.15
C ASN A 649 29.68 -15.08 -6.78
N LYS A 650 30.15 -15.00 -5.55
CA LYS A 650 31.20 -14.06 -5.16
C LYS A 650 32.49 -14.31 -5.99
N ARG A 651 32.78 -15.55 -6.34
CA ARG A 651 33.96 -15.92 -7.13
C ARG A 651 33.81 -15.68 -8.65
N SER A 652 32.61 -15.74 -9.19
CA SER A 652 32.35 -15.79 -10.65
C SER A 652 31.85 -14.47 -11.26
N ASN A 653 31.37 -13.48 -10.48
CA ASN A 653 30.74 -12.27 -10.99
C ASN A 653 31.65 -11.03 -11.13
N ALA A 654 32.97 -11.20 -11.10
CA ALA A 654 33.88 -10.12 -11.48
C ALA A 654 33.55 -9.60 -12.89
N SER A 655 33.46 -8.28 -13.08
CA SER A 655 33.16 -7.67 -14.38
C SER A 655 34.33 -7.90 -15.34
N LEU A 656 34.24 -8.97 -16.11
CA LEU A 656 35.22 -9.30 -17.11
C LEU A 656 34.76 -8.85 -18.51
N CYS A 657 35.68 -8.38 -19.30
CA CYS A 657 35.45 -8.10 -20.71
C CYS A 657 34.99 -9.39 -21.43
N ARG A 658 33.82 -9.34 -22.06
CA ARG A 658 33.18 -10.49 -22.70
C ARG A 658 34.02 -11.08 -23.85
N SER A 659 35.01 -10.33 -24.38
CA SER A 659 35.84 -10.73 -25.51
C SER A 659 37.24 -11.21 -25.09
N CYS A 660 37.89 -10.59 -24.12
CA CYS A 660 39.25 -10.90 -23.72
C CYS A 660 39.44 -11.34 -22.28
N GLY A 661 38.37 -11.34 -21.46
CA GLY A 661 38.46 -11.71 -20.05
C GLY A 661 39.15 -10.71 -19.12
N THR A 662 39.60 -9.54 -19.62
CA THR A 662 40.23 -8.52 -18.80
C THR A 662 39.19 -7.91 -17.83
N SER A 663 39.56 -7.69 -16.57
CA SER A 663 38.73 -7.04 -15.61
C SER A 663 38.34 -5.63 -16.08
N LEU A 664 37.04 -5.31 -15.98
CA LEU A 664 36.50 -4.02 -16.34
C LEU A 664 36.42 -3.15 -15.08
N PRO A 665 36.78 -1.86 -15.15
CA PRO A 665 36.68 -0.98 -14.00
C PRO A 665 35.27 -0.94 -13.38
N TRP A 666 35.17 -0.77 -12.08
CA TRP A 666 33.91 -0.62 -11.38
C TRP A 666 33.09 0.54 -11.96
N GLY A 667 31.81 0.34 -12.18
CA GLY A 667 30.95 1.35 -12.83
C GLY A 667 31.11 1.45 -14.35
N TYR A 668 31.96 0.64 -14.96
CA TYR A 668 32.13 0.64 -16.42
C TYR A 668 30.85 0.17 -17.12
N PRO A 669 30.21 1.02 -17.94
CA PRO A 669 28.85 0.76 -18.44
C PRO A 669 28.78 -0.28 -19.56
N TYR A 670 29.94 -0.68 -20.12
CA TYR A 670 29.97 -1.54 -21.28
C TYR A 670 30.49 -2.95 -20.94
N ARG A 671 30.11 -3.95 -21.73
CA ARG A 671 30.54 -5.36 -21.56
C ARG A 671 31.86 -5.70 -22.26
N LEU A 672 32.45 -4.73 -22.93
CA LEU A 672 33.74 -4.87 -23.62
C LEU A 672 34.68 -3.81 -23.08
N CYS A 673 35.97 -4.19 -22.84
CA CYS A 673 36.99 -3.20 -22.53
C CYS A 673 37.21 -2.26 -23.72
N ASN A 674 37.84 -1.11 -23.50
CA ASN A 674 38.12 -0.13 -24.56
C ASN A 674 38.83 -0.75 -25.77
N ASP A 675 39.79 -1.64 -25.56
CA ASP A 675 40.57 -2.28 -26.63
C ASP A 675 39.71 -3.26 -27.44
N CYS A 676 38.85 -4.02 -26.80
CA CYS A 676 37.95 -4.94 -27.48
C CYS A 676 36.80 -4.19 -28.17
N PHE A 677 36.32 -3.09 -27.59
CA PHE A 677 35.35 -2.21 -28.22
C PHE A 677 35.94 -1.54 -29.45
N ALA A 678 37.16 -1.00 -29.36
CA ALA A 678 37.87 -0.41 -30.50
C ALA A 678 38.11 -1.45 -31.64
N ARG A 679 38.52 -2.68 -31.28
CA ARG A 679 38.69 -3.77 -32.26
C ARG A 679 37.36 -4.15 -32.94
N ALA A 680 36.26 -4.24 -32.21
CA ALA A 680 34.95 -4.54 -32.76
C ALA A 680 34.44 -3.45 -33.71
N HIS A 681 34.72 -2.18 -33.41
CA HIS A 681 34.36 -1.05 -34.28
C HIS A 681 35.30 -0.83 -35.47
N HIS A 682 36.60 -1.19 -35.36
CA HIS A 682 37.51 -1.13 -36.51
C HIS A 682 37.20 -2.22 -37.55
N SER A 683 36.56 -3.32 -37.19
CA SER A 683 36.11 -4.33 -38.13
C SER A 683 34.88 -3.94 -38.97
N ILE A 684 34.08 -2.96 -38.48
CA ILE A 684 32.88 -2.45 -39.20
C ILE A 684 33.23 -1.34 -40.21
N GLY A 685 34.44 -0.75 -40.13
CA GLY A 685 34.88 0.38 -40.97
C GLY A 685 35.41 0.01 -42.37
N ARG A 686 35.39 -1.26 -42.80
CA ARG A 686 35.78 -1.70 -44.15
C ARG A 686 34.62 -2.24 -44.98
N SER A 687 33.52 -1.49 -45.12
CA SER A 687 32.56 -1.69 -46.19
C SER A 687 32.70 -0.55 -47.21
N LYS A 688 32.87 -0.95 -48.47
CA LYS A 688 33.19 -0.14 -49.68
C LYS A 688 32.35 1.10 -49.85
N PRO A 689 32.90 2.15 -50.53
CA PRO A 689 32.13 3.39 -50.85
C PRO A 689 31.01 3.08 -51.85
N TYR A 690 29.83 3.55 -51.53
CA TYR A 690 28.65 3.48 -52.37
C TYR A 690 28.80 4.50 -53.52
N HIS A 691 28.97 4.02 -54.75
CA HIS A 691 28.97 4.81 -55.95
C HIS A 691 27.55 5.42 -56.15
N SER A 692 27.45 6.73 -56.04
CA SER A 692 26.29 7.50 -56.46
C SER A 692 26.14 7.43 -57.98
N ARG A 693 25.13 6.73 -58.48
CA ARG A 693 24.64 6.91 -59.86
C ARG A 693 23.64 8.11 -59.83
N ARG A 694 24.11 9.22 -60.40
CA ARG A 694 23.21 10.26 -60.94
C ARG A 694 22.40 9.63 -62.07
N ARG A 695 21.11 9.84 -62.05
CA ARG A 695 20.26 9.80 -63.22
C ARG A 695 19.68 11.18 -63.40
N SER A 696 19.86 11.64 -64.65
CA SER A 696 19.29 12.78 -65.32
C SER A 696 17.75 12.81 -65.28
#